data_ca5679ef533376ac6f5630b9978f9c6d
#
_entry.id   ca5679ef533376ac6f5630b9978f9c6d
#
_cell.length_a   1.000
_cell.length_b   1.000
_cell.length_c   1.000
_cell.angle_alpha   90.00
_cell.angle_beta   90.00
_cell.angle_gamma   90.00
#
_symmetry.space_group_name_H-M   'P 1'
#
loop_
_entity.id
_entity.type
_entity.pdbx_description
1 polymer ?
#
loop_
_entity_poly.entity_id
_entity_poly.type
_entity_poly.pdbx_seq_one_letter_code
_entity_poly.pdbx_strand_id
1 'polypeptide(L)'
;VGGKNSAKRKGKKSGKPQQGQARSGSSAGNDFRGAGFAGSQVLGHGTMTANTYVQQYAPVPTALDALPQPPVGFSGREEDLTYILDVLDPDRSDQGPAVAVLSGGGGVGKTTLAYAAGHAAQRSGWFTGVLLVDLHGYDPQPAQAEEALEALLRSLGVPHEHLPPPGAGREALYRSQLNARQEKGERLLVVADNASAIAQVQPLVPPGHHGMLVTSRHRLTGLGRMRTVNRLQPEDAVALLEAALKNNDPDDPRVGEDPAAAERLASACGYLPLALQITAALLAQDPGQPLSERADALGGTESVLDGLDDGDRSLRTMFDQSLERLTPQEQDLFRLLALNPGPNISTPAAAVLADQPQPATERLLARLAASHLIERTPTVRGRWQMHDLLRAYAHEQATAVMDRGRAPRRRYDQARDRLIHHYIQHAQAASTHLDPPRSPVPARFTDRDQALEWFDAERENLIATAHTTPQAALHLSSALGSYLKWRRHLQDHVVVNALALDACTKLNDTRNKATVWNNLGGALLEFRRFEDAVHALETARDLHQQTGNTQREATAWNNLGGALQELRRFDDALHALETARDLYQQTGDTNGVADAWNNLGTALQDLRRFDDALHALETARDLYQQTGDTHGEATAWNNLGNSYGDLGRFDDALHAHQTARDLHQQTGDTHGKATAWNNLGGALKKLRRFDDALHALETARDLHQQNGNTHGEAGAWNNLGNAYGALRRFDDALHALETARDLHQQNGNTHGEATAWNDLGNTYQELRRFEDALHAHQTARDLYQQNGNAHGEATAWNNLGNTYQELRRFDDALHAHQTARCLDQKTGDTNGEAIAWNNIGTAYRGLGRVDEAVVAGKQAVAMLAAERDWFLTGEAWGELATTLTAAGVDTAQVHDAWEQSAQAYTEAGADEEAAASQEHANSTETVEAQLPAVTDLPEKDAASESG
;
A
#
# COMPACT_ATOMS: atom_id res chain seq x y z
N VAL A 1 35.51 -55.43 7.68
CA VAL A 1 34.88 -56.74 7.73
C VAL A 1 33.44 -56.53 7.25
N GLY A 2 33.12 -56.62 6.06
CA GLY A 2 32.90 -57.75 5.18
C GLY A 2 31.41 -58.08 5.23
N GLY A 3 30.67 -58.19 4.22
CA GLY A 3 30.71 -58.56 2.85
C GLY A 3 29.24 -58.65 2.36
N LYS A 4 29.01 -58.21 1.18
CA LYS A 4 28.77 -59.03 -0.05
C LYS A 4 27.43 -59.77 -0.15
N ASN A 5 26.78 -59.41 -1.19
CA ASN A 5 26.16 -60.25 -2.25
C ASN A 5 24.63 -60.25 -2.25
N SER A 6 23.98 -60.22 -3.32
CA SER A 6 24.07 -60.21 -4.78
C SER A 6 22.69 -60.61 -5.30
N ALA A 7 22.19 -59.83 -6.24
CA ALA A 7 21.92 -60.16 -7.61
C ALA A 7 20.65 -60.95 -8.00
N LYS A 8 20.07 -60.40 -9.06
CA LYS A 8 19.35 -61.05 -10.21
C LYS A 8 17.85 -61.34 -10.01
N ARG A 9 16.95 -61.14 -10.92
CA ARG A 9 16.95 -60.92 -12.39
C ARG A 9 15.48 -60.84 -12.88
N LYS A 10 15.26 -60.02 -13.88
CA LYS A 10 14.37 -60.24 -15.03
C LYS A 10 12.85 -60.37 -14.88
N GLY A 11 12.17 -59.55 -15.71
CA GLY A 11 10.97 -59.95 -16.40
C GLY A 11 10.28 -58.83 -17.17
N LYS A 12 10.54 -58.71 -18.47
CA LYS A 12 9.82 -57.94 -19.50
C LYS A 12 8.37 -58.41 -19.64
N LYS A 13 7.47 -57.43 -19.99
CA LYS A 13 6.55 -57.48 -21.17
C LYS A 13 5.64 -56.22 -21.08
N SER A 14 5.72 -55.26 -21.96
CA SER A 14 5.02 -54.97 -23.24
C SER A 14 3.52 -55.24 -23.22
N GLY A 15 2.75 -54.14 -23.47
CA GLY A 15 1.37 -54.15 -23.83
C GLY A 15 0.81 -52.75 -24.07
N LYS A 16 0.80 -52.32 -25.31
CA LYS A 16 0.00 -51.22 -25.85
C LYS A 16 -1.33 -51.79 -26.35
N PRO A 17 -2.26 -50.98 -26.87
CA PRO A 17 -3.28 -50.19 -26.26
C PRO A 17 -4.68 -50.61 -26.66
N GLN A 18 -5.71 -50.09 -26.01
CA GLN A 18 -7.08 -50.17 -26.64
C GLN A 18 -7.81 -48.85 -26.49
N GLN A 19 -8.29 -48.39 -27.64
CA GLN A 19 -9.24 -47.33 -27.85
C GLN A 19 -10.58 -47.68 -27.23
N GLY A 20 -11.26 -46.67 -26.68
CA GLY A 20 -12.62 -46.74 -26.21
C GLY A 20 -13.33 -45.42 -26.35
N GLN A 21 -14.00 -45.26 -27.44
CA GLN A 21 -15.20 -44.52 -27.83
C GLN A 21 -15.75 -43.42 -26.91
N ALA A 22 -15.99 -42.30 -27.57
CA ALA A 22 -16.77 -41.14 -27.17
C ALA A 22 -18.24 -41.48 -26.76
N ARG A 23 -18.72 -40.75 -25.72
CA ARG A 23 -20.14 -40.45 -25.57
C ARG A 23 -20.35 -38.98 -25.34
N SER A 24 -21.08 -38.39 -26.21
CA SER A 24 -21.65 -37.07 -26.21
C SER A 24 -22.51 -36.79 -24.98
N GLY A 25 -22.30 -35.62 -24.33
CA GLY A 25 -23.19 -35.07 -23.29
C GLY A 25 -23.26 -33.57 -23.44
N SER A 26 -24.40 -33.14 -23.88
CA SER A 26 -25.01 -31.81 -24.00
C SER A 26 -24.32 -30.60 -23.38
N SER A 27 -24.15 -29.63 -24.26
CA SER A 27 -23.92 -28.22 -23.99
C SER A 27 -25.06 -27.58 -23.17
N ALA A 28 -24.74 -26.96 -22.07
CA ALA A 28 -25.55 -25.89 -21.47
C ALA A 28 -24.83 -24.56 -21.78
N GLY A 29 -25.41 -23.80 -22.71
CA GLY A 29 -24.93 -22.48 -23.04
C GLY A 29 -25.24 -21.51 -21.90
N ASN A 30 -24.25 -20.80 -21.48
CA ASN A 30 -24.45 -19.59 -20.70
C ASN A 30 -24.42 -18.38 -21.65
N ASP A 31 -25.59 -17.76 -21.74
CA ASP A 31 -25.83 -16.51 -22.44
C ASP A 31 -25.09 -15.37 -21.72
N PHE A 32 -24.03 -14.87 -22.30
CA PHE A 32 -23.46 -13.56 -21.93
C PHE A 32 -23.98 -12.53 -22.94
N ARG A 33 -24.99 -11.76 -22.55
CA ARG A 33 -25.38 -10.53 -23.24
C ARG A 33 -24.85 -9.37 -22.42
N GLY A 34 -23.98 -8.58 -23.04
CA GLY A 34 -23.70 -7.21 -22.63
C GLY A 34 -22.24 -6.81 -22.53
N ALA A 35 -21.55 -6.75 -23.66
CA ALA A 35 -20.50 -5.76 -23.93
C ALA A 35 -20.28 -5.79 -25.44
N GLY A 36 -20.72 -4.74 -26.11
CA GLY A 36 -20.58 -4.61 -27.55
C GLY A 36 -19.13 -4.20 -27.87
N PHE A 37 -18.43 -5.05 -28.59
CA PHE A 37 -17.26 -4.65 -29.35
C PHE A 37 -17.66 -4.47 -30.80
N ALA A 38 -17.53 -3.26 -31.33
CA ALA A 38 -17.64 -2.97 -32.73
C ALA A 38 -16.39 -3.50 -33.43
N GLY A 39 -16.62 -4.30 -34.49
CA GLY A 39 -15.57 -5.00 -35.18
C GLY A 39 -14.78 -4.13 -36.15
N SER A 40 -13.56 -4.47 -36.39
CA SER A 40 -12.88 -4.26 -37.65
C SER A 40 -12.47 -5.60 -38.24
N GLN A 41 -12.89 -5.82 -39.47
CA GLN A 41 -12.50 -6.99 -40.27
C GLN A 41 -11.06 -6.84 -40.72
N VAL A 42 -10.24 -7.81 -40.45
CA VAL A 42 -9.00 -8.04 -41.20
C VAL A 42 -9.05 -9.46 -41.76
N LEU A 43 -9.05 -9.51 -43.11
CA LEU A 43 -8.85 -10.72 -43.89
C LEU A 43 -7.37 -11.09 -43.89
N GLY A 44 -7.02 -12.25 -43.41
CA GLY A 44 -5.69 -12.80 -43.55
C GLY A 44 -5.58 -14.20 -42.95
N HIS A 45 -5.40 -15.22 -43.80
CA HIS A 45 -5.23 -16.63 -43.42
C HIS A 45 -3.97 -16.82 -42.57
N GLY A 46 -4.16 -17.31 -41.34
CA GLY A 46 -3.11 -17.87 -40.51
C GLY A 46 -3.70 -18.35 -39.20
N THR A 47 -3.88 -19.66 -39.06
CA THR A 47 -4.28 -20.30 -37.81
C THR A 47 -3.16 -20.16 -36.77
N MET A 48 -3.23 -19.14 -35.92
CA MET A 48 -2.55 -19.10 -34.64
C MET A 48 -3.53 -19.54 -33.56
N THR A 49 -3.31 -20.71 -32.98
CA THR A 49 -3.95 -21.08 -31.72
C THR A 49 -3.23 -20.36 -30.60
N ALA A 50 -3.68 -19.17 -30.27
CA ALA A 50 -3.34 -18.52 -29.00
C ALA A 50 -4.12 -19.23 -27.89
N ASN A 51 -3.44 -20.08 -27.14
CA ASN A 51 -3.94 -20.50 -25.84
C ASN A 51 -3.80 -19.31 -24.88
N THR A 52 -4.81 -18.44 -24.87
CA THR A 52 -4.95 -17.45 -23.82
C THR A 52 -5.41 -18.17 -22.56
N TYR A 53 -4.50 -18.56 -21.70
CA TYR A 53 -4.82 -18.85 -20.33
C TYR A 53 -5.23 -17.53 -19.66
N VAL A 54 -6.51 -17.21 -19.72
CA VAL A 54 -7.09 -16.28 -18.78
C VAL A 54 -7.10 -17.03 -17.44
N GLN A 55 -6.09 -16.83 -16.64
CA GLN A 55 -6.18 -17.14 -15.23
C GLN A 55 -7.25 -16.21 -14.66
N GLN A 56 -8.48 -16.71 -14.55
CA GLN A 56 -9.48 -16.10 -13.69
C GLN A 56 -8.95 -16.25 -12.27
N TYR A 57 -8.33 -15.21 -11.77
CA TYR A 57 -8.11 -15.08 -10.34
C TYR A 57 -9.49 -15.17 -9.69
N ALA A 58 -9.63 -16.08 -8.74
CA ALA A 58 -10.81 -16.08 -7.90
C ALA A 58 -10.96 -14.68 -7.29
N PRO A 59 -12.16 -14.10 -7.31
CA PRO A 59 -12.37 -12.81 -6.67
C PRO A 59 -11.85 -12.92 -5.24
N VAL A 60 -11.09 -11.91 -4.80
CA VAL A 60 -10.61 -11.86 -3.42
C VAL A 60 -11.82 -12.04 -2.51
N PRO A 61 -11.81 -13.03 -1.62
CA PRO A 61 -12.98 -13.32 -0.80
C PRO A 61 -13.31 -12.10 0.07
N THR A 62 -14.53 -11.60 -0.07
CA THR A 62 -15.06 -10.55 0.80
C THR A 62 -15.63 -11.19 2.05
N ALA A 63 -15.28 -10.67 3.23
CA ALA A 63 -15.81 -11.11 4.51
C ALA A 63 -16.97 -10.19 4.96
N LEU A 64 -18.05 -10.13 4.18
CA LEU A 64 -19.22 -9.28 4.45
C LEU A 64 -20.28 -9.96 5.34
N ASP A 65 -20.03 -11.17 5.79
CA ASP A 65 -20.93 -11.98 6.64
C ASP A 65 -20.18 -12.60 7.82
N ALA A 66 -19.20 -11.87 8.33
CA ALA A 66 -18.32 -12.34 9.39
C ALA A 66 -18.90 -12.19 10.81
N LEU A 67 -20.18 -11.81 10.94
CA LEU A 67 -20.78 -11.58 12.26
C LEU A 67 -21.10 -12.91 12.97
N PRO A 68 -20.48 -13.17 14.14
CA PRO A 68 -20.78 -14.37 14.92
C PRO A 68 -22.26 -14.40 15.34
N GLN A 69 -22.83 -15.61 15.37
CA GLN A 69 -24.19 -15.79 15.88
C GLN A 69 -24.23 -15.49 17.38
N PRO A 70 -25.27 -14.79 17.88
CA PRO A 70 -25.48 -14.66 19.30
C PRO A 70 -25.62 -16.03 19.96
N PRO A 71 -25.19 -16.19 21.19
CA PRO A 71 -25.40 -17.45 21.92
C PRO A 71 -26.89 -17.81 21.96
N VAL A 72 -27.15 -19.10 21.94
CA VAL A 72 -28.52 -19.62 22.13
C VAL A 72 -29.02 -19.19 23.51
N GLY A 73 -30.23 -18.63 23.57
CA GLY A 73 -30.78 -18.11 24.82
C GLY A 73 -30.48 -16.63 25.09
N PHE A 74 -30.01 -15.89 24.08
CA PHE A 74 -29.90 -14.44 24.21
C PHE A 74 -31.28 -13.82 24.49
N SER A 75 -31.47 -13.29 25.70
CA SER A 75 -32.72 -12.71 26.21
C SER A 75 -32.41 -11.57 27.17
N GLY A 76 -33.43 -10.80 27.55
CA GLY A 76 -33.31 -9.75 28.56
C GLY A 76 -32.58 -8.50 28.09
N ARG A 77 -32.60 -8.22 26.76
CA ARG A 77 -31.96 -7.03 26.16
C ARG A 77 -32.88 -6.36 25.13
N GLU A 78 -34.16 -6.59 25.23
CA GLU A 78 -35.15 -6.12 24.28
C GLU A 78 -35.18 -4.60 24.17
N GLU A 79 -35.07 -3.90 25.31
CA GLU A 79 -34.99 -2.43 25.31
C GLU A 79 -33.71 -1.91 24.71
N ASP A 80 -32.56 -2.52 25.07
CA ASP A 80 -31.26 -2.16 24.51
C ASP A 80 -31.22 -2.43 23.01
N LEU A 81 -31.75 -3.58 22.59
CA LEU A 81 -31.83 -3.98 21.18
C LEU A 81 -32.74 -3.02 20.38
N THR A 82 -33.92 -2.71 20.94
CA THR A 82 -34.86 -1.74 20.34
C THR A 82 -34.22 -0.37 20.18
N TYR A 83 -33.50 0.11 21.19
CA TYR A 83 -32.77 1.38 21.12
C TYR A 83 -31.73 1.38 20.00
N ILE A 84 -30.94 0.29 19.90
CA ILE A 84 -29.89 0.18 18.86
C ILE A 84 -30.52 0.16 17.47
N LEU A 85 -31.59 -0.62 17.29
CA LEU A 85 -32.30 -0.71 16.03
C LEU A 85 -32.94 0.63 15.66
N ASP A 86 -33.47 1.38 16.61
CA ASP A 86 -33.98 2.74 16.40
C ASP A 86 -32.89 3.71 15.91
N VAL A 87 -31.66 3.54 16.36
CA VAL A 87 -30.51 4.33 15.88
C VAL A 87 -30.08 3.90 14.47
N LEU A 88 -30.13 2.60 14.16
CA LEU A 88 -29.68 2.03 12.89
C LEU A 88 -30.75 2.09 11.79
N ASP A 89 -32.01 2.45 12.13
CA ASP A 89 -33.13 2.53 11.20
C ASP A 89 -32.83 3.54 10.07
N PRO A 90 -32.79 3.09 8.82
CA PRO A 90 -32.49 3.94 7.68
C PRO A 90 -33.50 5.06 7.47
N ASP A 91 -34.75 4.83 7.86
CA ASP A 91 -35.83 5.80 7.64
C ASP A 91 -35.79 6.97 8.64
N ARG A 92 -34.96 6.86 9.67
CA ARG A 92 -34.79 7.87 10.73
C ARG A 92 -33.49 8.67 10.66
N SER A 93 -32.55 8.30 9.82
CA SER A 93 -31.27 9.02 9.68
C SER A 93 -31.33 10.02 8.51
N ASP A 94 -31.75 11.24 8.78
CA ASP A 94 -31.91 12.28 7.77
C ASP A 94 -30.58 12.87 7.23
N GLN A 95 -29.45 12.73 7.93
CA GLN A 95 -28.16 13.29 7.49
C GLN A 95 -26.97 12.56 8.13
N GLY A 96 -26.37 11.62 7.45
CA GLY A 96 -25.10 10.99 7.84
C GLY A 96 -25.22 9.56 8.38
N PRO A 97 -24.09 8.95 8.74
CA PRO A 97 -24.05 7.55 9.17
C PRO A 97 -24.75 7.34 10.52
N ALA A 98 -25.51 6.27 10.63
CA ALA A 98 -26.14 5.84 11.86
C ALA A 98 -25.08 5.18 12.78
N VAL A 99 -24.67 5.88 13.84
CA VAL A 99 -23.65 5.37 14.77
C VAL A 99 -24.24 5.14 16.15
N ALA A 100 -24.25 3.88 16.62
CA ALA A 100 -24.62 3.51 17.98
C ALA A 100 -23.38 3.05 18.77
N VAL A 101 -23.18 3.61 19.96
CA VAL A 101 -22.05 3.30 20.84
C VAL A 101 -22.57 2.60 22.09
N LEU A 102 -22.13 1.36 22.32
CA LEU A 102 -22.46 0.56 23.48
C LEU A 102 -21.35 0.68 24.51
N SER A 103 -21.64 1.31 25.66
CA SER A 103 -20.67 1.42 26.75
C SER A 103 -21.10 0.56 27.96
N GLY A 104 -20.14 0.09 28.75
CA GLY A 104 -20.46 -0.70 29.95
C GLY A 104 -19.30 -1.54 30.46
N GLY A 105 -19.43 -2.11 31.63
CA GLY A 105 -18.42 -2.98 32.26
C GLY A 105 -18.01 -4.21 31.41
N GLY A 106 -16.94 -4.89 31.82
CA GLY A 106 -16.56 -6.17 31.23
C GLY A 106 -17.62 -7.25 31.52
N GLY A 107 -17.84 -8.19 30.60
CA GLY A 107 -18.76 -9.32 30.81
C GLY A 107 -20.26 -9.00 30.75
N VAL A 108 -20.67 -7.74 30.56
CA VAL A 108 -22.11 -7.34 30.51
C VAL A 108 -22.81 -7.72 29.20
N GLY A 109 -22.09 -8.27 28.21
CA GLY A 109 -22.67 -8.74 26.94
C GLY A 109 -22.79 -7.68 25.83
N LYS A 110 -21.96 -6.62 25.83
CA LYS A 110 -21.97 -5.58 24.80
C LYS A 110 -21.71 -6.14 23.39
N THR A 111 -20.70 -6.96 23.24
CA THR A 111 -20.33 -7.61 21.99
C THR A 111 -21.46 -8.50 21.46
N THR A 112 -22.05 -9.31 22.36
CA THR A 112 -23.21 -10.17 22.03
C THR A 112 -24.42 -9.35 21.60
N LEU A 113 -24.70 -8.24 22.29
CA LEU A 113 -25.78 -7.33 21.95
C LEU A 113 -25.55 -6.65 20.59
N ALA A 114 -24.30 -6.25 20.30
CA ALA A 114 -23.95 -5.70 18.99
C ALA A 114 -24.16 -6.72 17.87
N TYR A 115 -23.79 -7.99 18.10
CA TYR A 115 -24.03 -9.07 17.14
C TYR A 115 -25.52 -9.33 16.95
N ALA A 116 -26.29 -9.39 18.03
CA ALA A 116 -27.75 -9.55 17.97
C ALA A 116 -28.43 -8.43 17.18
N ALA A 117 -28.00 -7.17 17.43
CA ALA A 117 -28.50 -6.00 16.72
C ALA A 117 -28.10 -6.02 15.23
N GLY A 118 -26.85 -6.40 14.92
CA GLY A 118 -26.40 -6.55 13.54
C GLY A 118 -27.20 -7.58 12.77
N HIS A 119 -27.42 -8.76 13.34
CA HIS A 119 -28.27 -9.79 12.74
C HIS A 119 -29.76 -9.36 12.62
N ALA A 120 -30.27 -8.62 13.59
CA ALA A 120 -31.63 -8.10 13.52
C ALA A 120 -31.77 -7.07 12.38
N ALA A 121 -30.83 -6.15 12.26
CA ALA A 121 -30.79 -5.14 11.20
C ALA A 121 -30.61 -5.76 9.79
N GLN A 122 -29.80 -6.82 9.68
CA GLN A 122 -29.69 -7.59 8.42
C GLN A 122 -31.00 -8.30 8.06
N ARG A 123 -31.66 -8.96 9.03
CA ARG A 123 -32.95 -9.61 8.81
C ARG A 123 -34.06 -8.64 8.41
N SER A 124 -33.99 -7.41 8.87
CA SER A 124 -34.88 -6.31 8.46
C SER A 124 -34.52 -5.78 7.06
N GLY A 125 -33.48 -6.28 6.41
CA GLY A 125 -33.05 -5.85 5.07
C GLY A 125 -32.40 -4.46 5.05
N TRP A 126 -32.00 -3.91 6.19
CA TRP A 126 -31.41 -2.57 6.28
C TRP A 126 -29.97 -2.54 5.80
N PHE A 127 -29.24 -3.63 5.97
CA PHE A 127 -27.83 -3.76 5.54
C PHE A 127 -27.63 -5.04 4.73
N THR A 128 -26.89 -4.91 3.64
CA THR A 128 -26.57 -5.99 2.72
C THR A 128 -25.36 -6.83 3.19
N GLY A 129 -24.62 -6.34 4.15
CA GLY A 129 -23.48 -7.02 4.75
C GLY A 129 -22.99 -6.35 6.04
N VAL A 130 -22.18 -7.08 6.79
CA VAL A 130 -21.58 -6.58 8.04
C VAL A 130 -20.07 -6.77 8.00
N LEU A 131 -19.35 -5.71 8.36
CA LEU A 131 -17.90 -5.70 8.57
C LEU A 131 -17.62 -5.72 10.07
N LEU A 132 -16.78 -6.63 10.53
CA LEU A 132 -16.40 -6.76 11.93
C LEU A 132 -14.91 -6.47 12.11
N VAL A 133 -14.56 -5.64 13.08
CA VAL A 133 -13.18 -5.42 13.52
C VAL A 133 -13.11 -5.36 15.04
N ASP A 134 -12.20 -6.13 15.64
CA ASP A 134 -11.85 -6.02 17.06
C ASP A 134 -10.69 -5.04 17.21
N LEU A 135 -10.88 -4.00 18.02
CA LEU A 135 -9.91 -2.94 18.27
C LEU A 135 -8.96 -3.25 19.41
N HIS A 136 -9.12 -4.42 20.06
CA HIS A 136 -8.26 -4.86 21.18
C HIS A 136 -7.95 -3.74 22.18
N GLY A 137 -8.91 -2.83 22.40
CA GLY A 137 -8.70 -1.55 23.07
C GLY A 137 -8.23 -1.67 24.55
N TYR A 138 -8.33 -2.85 25.11
CA TYR A 138 -7.97 -3.14 26.50
C TYR A 138 -6.78 -4.08 26.63
N ASP A 139 -6.19 -4.47 25.52
CA ASP A 139 -4.94 -5.22 25.48
C ASP A 139 -3.74 -4.30 25.78
N PRO A 140 -2.59 -4.84 26.17
CA PRO A 140 -1.38 -4.04 26.40
C PRO A 140 -0.95 -3.20 25.19
N GLN A 141 -1.35 -3.62 24.00
CA GLN A 141 -1.14 -2.93 22.73
C GLN A 141 -2.48 -2.86 21.99
N PRO A 142 -3.27 -1.80 22.21
CA PRO A 142 -4.52 -1.61 21.49
C PRO A 142 -4.27 -1.41 19.99
N ALA A 143 -5.11 -2.00 19.16
CA ALA A 143 -5.04 -1.80 17.73
C ALA A 143 -5.17 -0.30 17.38
N GLN A 144 -4.29 0.18 16.52
CA GLN A 144 -4.40 1.55 16.02
C GLN A 144 -5.50 1.63 14.96
N ALA A 145 -6.05 2.85 14.75
CA ALA A 145 -7.06 3.06 13.72
C ALA A 145 -6.62 2.57 12.34
N GLU A 146 -5.35 2.71 12.03
CA GLU A 146 -4.72 2.28 10.78
C GLU A 146 -4.77 0.76 10.55
N GLU A 147 -4.54 -0.02 11.60
CA GLU A 147 -4.61 -1.48 11.57
C GLU A 147 -6.07 -1.94 11.40
N ALA A 148 -6.98 -1.25 12.07
CA ALA A 148 -8.42 -1.48 11.93
C ALA A 148 -8.92 -1.16 10.51
N LEU A 149 -8.46 -0.04 9.92
CA LEU A 149 -8.75 0.31 8.53
C LEU A 149 -8.21 -0.75 7.57
N GLU A 150 -7.01 -1.24 7.79
CA GLU A 150 -6.45 -2.33 7.00
C GLU A 150 -7.33 -3.59 7.05
N ALA A 151 -7.74 -4.01 8.26
CA ALA A 151 -8.61 -5.17 8.43
C ALA A 151 -9.96 -4.99 7.71
N LEU A 152 -10.57 -3.81 7.82
CA LEU A 152 -11.83 -3.49 7.14
C LEU A 152 -11.68 -3.46 5.61
N LEU A 153 -10.60 -2.88 5.10
CA LEU A 153 -10.31 -2.85 3.67
C LEU A 153 -10.10 -4.25 3.11
N ARG A 154 -9.42 -5.12 3.82
CA ARG A 154 -9.28 -6.54 3.45
C ARG A 154 -10.64 -7.24 3.42
N SER A 155 -11.48 -7.01 4.41
CA SER A 155 -12.83 -7.57 4.45
C SER A 155 -13.72 -7.07 3.31
N LEU A 156 -13.45 -5.86 2.81
CA LEU A 156 -14.08 -5.30 1.61
C LEU A 156 -13.54 -5.90 0.31
N GLY A 157 -12.53 -6.77 0.38
CA GLY A 157 -11.93 -7.42 -0.79
C GLY A 157 -10.79 -6.62 -1.41
N VAL A 158 -10.22 -5.63 -0.68
CA VAL A 158 -9.02 -4.93 -1.13
C VAL A 158 -7.82 -5.83 -0.86
N PRO A 159 -7.09 -6.25 -1.88
CA PRO A 159 -5.86 -7.02 -1.70
C PRO A 159 -4.86 -6.27 -0.82
N HIS A 160 -4.06 -6.99 -0.06
CA HIS A 160 -3.09 -6.38 0.85
C HIS A 160 -2.12 -5.43 0.14
N GLU A 161 -1.76 -5.81 -1.03
CA GLU A 161 -0.88 -5.06 -1.91
C GLU A 161 -1.50 -3.76 -2.48
N HIS A 162 -2.81 -3.58 -2.41
CA HIS A 162 -3.50 -2.34 -2.79
C HIS A 162 -3.76 -1.41 -1.59
N LEU A 163 -3.26 -1.77 -0.42
CA LEU A 163 -3.43 -0.94 0.76
C LEU A 163 -2.40 0.19 0.77
N PRO A 164 -2.83 1.45 0.85
CA PRO A 164 -1.93 2.57 1.01
C PRO A 164 -1.06 2.41 2.26
N PRO A 165 0.09 3.06 2.34
CA PRO A 165 0.83 3.20 3.59
C PRO A 165 -0.08 3.71 4.71
N PRO A 166 0.22 3.39 5.99
CA PRO A 166 -0.54 3.93 7.11
C PRO A 166 -0.63 5.46 7.04
N GLY A 167 -1.84 6.01 7.18
CA GLY A 167 -2.11 7.44 7.10
C GLY A 167 -3.46 7.76 6.44
N ALA A 168 -3.67 9.02 6.10
CA ALA A 168 -4.93 9.51 5.52
C ALA A 168 -5.38 8.76 4.24
N GLY A 169 -4.44 8.13 3.52
CA GLY A 169 -4.73 7.33 2.33
C GLY A 169 -5.60 6.10 2.61
N ARG A 170 -5.39 5.40 3.73
CA ARG A 170 -6.22 4.24 4.11
C ARG A 170 -7.66 4.65 4.45
N GLU A 171 -7.81 5.77 5.15
CA GLU A 171 -9.13 6.32 5.47
C GLU A 171 -9.87 6.77 4.21
N ALA A 172 -9.17 7.43 3.28
CA ALA A 172 -9.72 7.86 2.01
C ALA A 172 -10.17 6.66 1.15
N LEU A 173 -9.33 5.63 1.04
CA LEU A 173 -9.66 4.39 0.32
C LEU A 173 -10.86 3.68 0.94
N TYR A 174 -10.90 3.58 2.27
CA TYR A 174 -12.02 2.99 3.00
C TYR A 174 -13.33 3.71 2.71
N ARG A 175 -13.32 5.05 2.76
CA ARG A 175 -14.49 5.87 2.41
C ARG A 175 -14.90 5.70 0.96
N SER A 176 -13.93 5.67 0.04
CA SER A 176 -14.18 5.45 -1.39
C SER A 176 -14.81 4.08 -1.67
N GLN A 177 -14.29 3.01 -1.06
CA GLN A 177 -14.85 1.65 -1.17
C GLN A 177 -16.29 1.57 -0.66
N LEU A 178 -16.61 2.27 0.42
CA LEU A 178 -17.97 2.32 0.95
C LEU A 178 -18.90 3.14 0.06
N ASN A 179 -18.45 4.29 -0.43
CA ASN A 179 -19.23 5.12 -1.36
C ASN A 179 -19.56 4.35 -2.65
N ALA A 180 -18.59 3.67 -3.25
CA ALA A 180 -18.79 2.85 -4.45
C ALA A 180 -19.82 1.73 -4.25
N ARG A 181 -19.93 1.18 -3.03
CA ARG A 181 -20.95 0.19 -2.67
C ARG A 181 -22.32 0.83 -2.47
N GLN A 182 -22.35 2.01 -1.86
CA GLN A 182 -23.58 2.78 -1.70
C GLN A 182 -24.19 3.15 -3.07
N GLU A 183 -23.39 3.51 -4.06
CA GLU A 183 -23.84 3.77 -5.43
C GLU A 183 -24.46 2.54 -6.09
N LYS A 184 -24.02 1.34 -5.71
CA LYS A 184 -24.60 0.06 -6.13
C LYS A 184 -25.87 -0.32 -5.33
N GLY A 185 -26.29 0.52 -4.41
CA GLY A 185 -27.43 0.25 -3.52
C GLY A 185 -27.07 -0.68 -2.35
N GLU A 186 -25.79 -0.95 -2.12
CA GLU A 186 -25.33 -1.76 -0.99
C GLU A 186 -25.18 -0.87 0.25
N ARG A 187 -25.67 -1.36 1.39
CA ARG A 187 -25.51 -0.70 2.69
C ARG A 187 -24.81 -1.66 3.63
N LEU A 188 -23.72 -1.23 4.22
CA LEU A 188 -22.94 -2.03 5.15
C LEU A 188 -23.07 -1.51 6.58
N LEU A 189 -23.05 -2.45 7.52
CA LEU A 189 -22.93 -2.17 8.94
C LEU A 189 -21.49 -2.48 9.38
N VAL A 190 -20.82 -1.52 9.99
CA VAL A 190 -19.49 -1.69 10.57
C VAL A 190 -19.64 -1.95 12.06
N VAL A 191 -19.11 -3.06 12.55
CA VAL A 191 -19.05 -3.38 13.98
C VAL A 191 -17.61 -3.25 14.45
N ALA A 192 -17.33 -2.22 15.24
CA ALA A 192 -16.05 -1.98 15.90
C ALA A 192 -16.14 -2.42 17.35
N ASP A 193 -15.58 -3.57 17.65
CA ASP A 193 -15.64 -4.17 18.99
C ASP A 193 -14.44 -3.74 19.85
N ASN A 194 -14.59 -3.71 21.16
CA ASN A 194 -13.56 -3.43 22.16
C ASN A 194 -12.80 -2.10 21.99
N ALA A 195 -13.45 -1.03 21.59
CA ALA A 195 -12.83 0.28 21.49
C ALA A 195 -12.46 0.87 22.85
N SER A 196 -11.25 1.41 23.02
CA SER A 196 -10.82 2.10 24.24
C SER A 196 -10.79 3.63 24.11
N ALA A 197 -10.66 4.16 22.90
CA ALA A 197 -10.52 5.60 22.65
C ALA A 197 -11.27 6.04 21.38
N ILE A 198 -11.70 7.30 21.36
CA ILE A 198 -12.36 7.90 20.18
C ILE A 198 -11.43 7.86 18.97
N ALA A 199 -10.14 8.11 19.17
CA ALA A 199 -9.15 8.13 18.09
C ALA A 199 -9.02 6.80 17.34
N GLN A 200 -9.34 5.66 17.98
CA GLN A 200 -9.37 4.35 17.31
C GLN A 200 -10.57 4.20 16.37
N VAL A 201 -11.69 4.86 16.70
CA VAL A 201 -12.99 4.65 16.04
C VAL A 201 -13.28 5.71 14.99
N GLN A 202 -12.86 6.95 15.24
CA GLN A 202 -13.22 8.09 14.40
C GLN A 202 -12.87 7.90 12.91
N PRO A 203 -11.69 7.37 12.54
CA PRO A 203 -11.35 7.10 11.15
C PRO A 203 -12.19 5.98 10.50
N LEU A 204 -12.80 5.12 11.33
CA LEU A 204 -13.61 3.98 10.89
C LEU A 204 -15.08 4.35 10.65
N VAL A 205 -15.49 5.57 11.02
CA VAL A 205 -16.88 6.00 10.84
C VAL A 205 -17.22 6.02 9.36
N PRO A 206 -18.18 5.18 8.92
CA PRO A 206 -18.48 5.05 7.51
C PRO A 206 -19.17 6.30 6.97
N PRO A 207 -19.01 6.62 5.67
CA PRO A 207 -19.73 7.73 5.04
C PRO A 207 -21.19 7.36 4.72
N GLY A 208 -21.98 8.37 4.39
CA GLY A 208 -23.31 8.22 3.78
C GLY A 208 -24.32 7.45 4.61
N HIS A 209 -25.02 6.48 4.00
CA HIS A 209 -26.11 5.71 4.62
C HIS A 209 -25.66 4.37 5.23
N HIS A 210 -24.37 4.15 5.39
CA HIS A 210 -23.85 3.00 6.13
C HIS A 210 -24.07 3.18 7.64
N GLY A 211 -24.10 2.07 8.36
CA GLY A 211 -24.29 2.08 9.81
C GLY A 211 -23.01 1.68 10.57
N MET A 212 -22.91 2.06 11.84
CA MET A 212 -21.82 1.63 12.70
C MET A 212 -22.31 1.28 14.11
N LEU A 213 -21.82 0.16 14.63
CA LEU A 213 -21.93 -0.25 16.01
C LEU A 213 -20.55 -0.25 16.66
N VAL A 214 -20.44 0.38 17.83
CA VAL A 214 -19.18 0.43 18.57
C VAL A 214 -19.41 -0.13 19.96
N THR A 215 -18.56 -1.04 20.43
CA THR A 215 -18.56 -1.46 21.82
C THR A 215 -17.34 -0.92 22.54
N SER A 216 -17.54 -0.51 23.81
CA SER A 216 -16.46 0.04 24.63
C SER A 216 -16.71 -0.21 26.11
N ARG A 217 -15.64 -0.33 26.91
CA ARG A 217 -15.73 -0.28 28.36
C ARG A 217 -15.84 1.16 28.88
N HIS A 218 -15.49 2.14 28.03
CA HIS A 218 -15.51 3.57 28.36
C HIS A 218 -16.62 4.32 27.62
N ARG A 219 -16.98 5.49 28.13
CA ARG A 219 -17.93 6.37 27.47
C ARG A 219 -17.22 7.16 26.38
N LEU A 220 -17.45 6.80 25.12
CA LEU A 220 -16.87 7.46 23.94
C LEU A 220 -17.83 8.55 23.44
N THR A 221 -17.85 9.70 24.12
CA THR A 221 -18.77 10.81 23.83
C THR A 221 -18.37 11.54 22.55
N GLY A 222 -19.33 11.80 21.64
CA GLY A 222 -19.09 12.56 20.41
C GLY A 222 -18.99 11.73 19.13
N LEU A 223 -19.00 10.39 19.19
CA LEU A 223 -18.99 9.51 18.04
C LEU A 223 -20.38 9.23 17.44
N GLY A 224 -21.40 9.17 18.28
CA GLY A 224 -22.77 8.79 17.89
C GLY A 224 -23.72 8.74 19.06
N ARG A 225 -24.88 8.10 18.87
CA ARG A 225 -25.83 7.90 19.95
C ARG A 225 -25.34 6.81 20.91
N MET A 226 -25.25 7.12 22.18
CA MET A 226 -24.69 6.25 23.22
C MET A 226 -25.76 5.53 24.02
N ARG A 227 -25.60 4.23 24.20
CA ARG A 227 -26.35 3.39 25.13
C ARG A 227 -25.38 2.81 26.16
N THR A 228 -25.69 3.00 27.45
CA THR A 228 -24.97 2.31 28.53
C THR A 228 -25.63 0.95 28.75
N VAL A 229 -24.89 -0.12 28.56
CA VAL A 229 -25.31 -1.51 28.78
C VAL A 229 -24.99 -1.85 30.23
N ASN A 230 -26.02 -2.02 31.04
CA ASN A 230 -25.89 -2.39 32.42
C ASN A 230 -25.91 -3.90 32.61
N ARG A 231 -25.78 -4.37 33.87
CA ARG A 231 -26.01 -5.78 34.24
C ARG A 231 -27.45 -6.17 33.88
N LEU A 232 -27.73 -7.45 33.73
CA LEU A 232 -29.09 -7.93 33.53
C LEU A 232 -29.96 -7.63 34.75
N GLN A 233 -31.24 -7.45 34.52
CA GLN A 233 -32.21 -7.47 35.62
C GLN A 233 -32.25 -8.87 36.22
N PRO A 234 -32.61 -9.03 37.48
CA PRO A 234 -32.64 -10.35 38.13
C PRO A 234 -33.45 -11.39 37.36
N GLU A 235 -34.63 -10.99 36.85
CA GLU A 235 -35.53 -11.86 36.08
C GLU A 235 -34.87 -12.32 34.75
N ASP A 236 -34.22 -11.40 34.06
CA ASP A 236 -33.53 -11.66 32.79
C ASP A 236 -32.28 -12.55 33.00
N ALA A 237 -31.61 -12.36 34.12
CA ALA A 237 -30.46 -13.17 34.47
C ALA A 237 -30.85 -14.63 34.77
N VAL A 238 -31.96 -14.82 35.46
CA VAL A 238 -32.51 -16.17 35.69
C VAL A 238 -33.00 -16.80 34.38
N ALA A 239 -33.65 -16.03 33.50
CA ALA A 239 -34.09 -16.48 32.20
C ALA A 239 -32.91 -16.88 31.31
N LEU A 240 -31.79 -16.13 31.35
CA LEU A 240 -30.57 -16.49 30.62
C LEU A 240 -29.94 -17.78 31.18
N LEU A 241 -29.90 -17.94 32.51
CA LEU A 241 -29.43 -19.15 33.15
C LEU A 241 -30.29 -20.36 32.73
N GLU A 242 -31.62 -20.21 32.80
CA GLU A 242 -32.55 -21.26 32.34
C GLU A 242 -32.35 -21.62 30.85
N ALA A 243 -32.29 -20.64 30.00
CA ALA A 243 -32.07 -20.83 28.58
C ALA A 243 -30.70 -21.53 28.32
N ALA A 244 -29.66 -21.13 29.05
CA ALA A 244 -28.34 -21.74 28.91
C ALA A 244 -28.31 -23.20 29.41
N LEU A 245 -29.03 -23.54 30.46
CA LEU A 245 -29.20 -24.91 30.95
C LEU A 245 -29.99 -25.74 29.94
N LYS A 246 -31.16 -25.24 29.49
CA LYS A 246 -32.02 -25.90 28.49
C LYS A 246 -31.38 -26.08 27.12
N ASN A 247 -30.38 -25.30 26.79
CA ASN A 247 -29.61 -25.51 25.57
C ASN A 247 -28.77 -26.81 25.64
N ASN A 248 -28.37 -27.24 26.81
CA ASN A 248 -27.66 -28.49 27.01
C ASN A 248 -28.60 -29.68 27.29
N ASP A 249 -29.64 -29.46 28.06
CA ASP A 249 -30.73 -30.40 28.35
C ASP A 249 -32.07 -29.64 28.25
N PRO A 250 -32.85 -29.83 27.18
CA PRO A 250 -34.13 -29.14 27.00
C PRO A 250 -35.14 -29.33 28.11
N ASP A 251 -35.02 -30.41 28.86
CA ASP A 251 -35.94 -30.79 29.96
C ASP A 251 -35.33 -30.46 31.33
N ASP A 252 -34.23 -29.69 31.44
CA ASP A 252 -33.62 -29.29 32.69
C ASP A 252 -34.65 -28.58 33.62
N PRO A 253 -35.03 -29.20 34.79
CA PRO A 253 -36.10 -28.67 35.62
C PRO A 253 -35.60 -27.72 36.70
N ARG A 254 -34.27 -27.61 36.92
CA ARG A 254 -33.64 -27.05 38.12
C ARG A 254 -34.06 -25.64 38.41
N VAL A 255 -34.22 -24.76 37.40
CA VAL A 255 -34.64 -23.37 37.60
C VAL A 255 -36.09 -23.31 37.99
N GLY A 256 -36.96 -24.16 37.39
CA GLY A 256 -38.37 -24.25 37.75
C GLY A 256 -38.65 -24.89 39.12
N GLU A 257 -37.79 -25.82 39.54
CA GLU A 257 -37.91 -26.52 40.85
C GLU A 257 -37.43 -25.66 42.04
N ASP A 258 -36.39 -24.83 41.83
CA ASP A 258 -35.85 -23.95 42.89
C ASP A 258 -35.54 -22.53 42.31
N PRO A 259 -36.59 -21.72 42.04
CA PRO A 259 -36.41 -20.37 41.56
C PRO A 259 -35.62 -19.47 42.52
N ALA A 260 -35.74 -19.70 43.84
CA ALA A 260 -35.02 -18.92 44.83
C ALA A 260 -33.49 -19.21 44.79
N ALA A 261 -33.08 -20.44 44.55
CA ALA A 261 -31.70 -20.78 44.36
C ALA A 261 -31.17 -20.25 43.02
N ALA A 262 -31.98 -20.26 41.96
CA ALA A 262 -31.60 -19.67 40.67
C ALA A 262 -31.36 -18.16 40.81
N GLU A 263 -32.19 -17.43 41.58
CA GLU A 263 -31.99 -15.99 41.84
C GLU A 263 -30.72 -15.75 42.67
N ARG A 264 -30.49 -16.53 43.74
CA ARG A 264 -29.25 -16.45 44.52
C ARG A 264 -28.01 -16.75 43.68
N LEU A 265 -28.11 -17.73 42.77
CA LEU A 265 -27.03 -18.08 41.85
C LEU A 265 -26.78 -16.95 40.83
N ALA A 266 -27.83 -16.37 40.26
CA ALA A 266 -27.73 -15.22 39.36
C ALA A 266 -27.12 -13.99 40.08
N SER A 267 -27.52 -13.76 41.32
CA SER A 267 -26.93 -12.71 42.16
C SER A 267 -25.43 -12.99 42.45
N ALA A 268 -25.08 -14.22 42.78
CA ALA A 268 -23.68 -14.63 42.99
C ALA A 268 -22.81 -14.48 41.74
N CYS A 269 -23.42 -14.65 40.55
CA CYS A 269 -22.79 -14.34 39.26
C CYS A 269 -22.75 -12.82 38.94
N GLY A 270 -23.25 -11.95 39.86
CA GLY A 270 -23.29 -10.51 39.66
C GLY A 270 -24.21 -10.07 38.52
N TYR A 271 -25.18 -10.88 38.12
CA TYR A 271 -26.09 -10.69 36.97
C TYR A 271 -25.34 -10.45 35.66
N LEU A 272 -24.10 -11.00 35.52
CA LEU A 272 -23.27 -10.87 34.34
C LEU A 272 -23.53 -12.03 33.40
N PRO A 273 -23.89 -11.79 32.13
CA PRO A 273 -24.16 -12.84 31.14
C PRO A 273 -23.05 -13.85 30.97
N LEU A 274 -21.79 -13.40 30.95
CA LEU A 274 -20.63 -14.29 30.84
C LEU A 274 -20.53 -15.23 32.06
N ALA A 275 -20.73 -14.70 33.27
CA ALA A 275 -20.68 -15.44 34.49
C ALA A 275 -21.78 -16.52 34.54
N LEU A 276 -22.98 -16.15 34.13
CA LEU A 276 -24.15 -17.04 34.06
C LEU A 276 -23.92 -18.17 33.07
N GLN A 277 -23.38 -17.86 31.86
CA GLN A 277 -23.07 -18.87 30.84
C GLN A 277 -22.03 -19.88 31.32
N ILE A 278 -20.96 -19.40 31.98
CA ILE A 278 -19.95 -20.28 32.54
C ILE A 278 -20.56 -21.16 33.64
N THR A 279 -21.36 -20.57 34.51
CA THR A 279 -22.04 -21.32 35.59
C THR A 279 -23.01 -22.35 35.03
N ALA A 280 -23.78 -22.02 34.01
CA ALA A 280 -24.68 -22.96 33.32
C ALA A 280 -23.89 -24.11 32.68
N ALA A 281 -22.74 -23.82 32.02
CA ALA A 281 -21.89 -24.85 31.42
C ALA A 281 -21.36 -25.83 32.50
N LEU A 282 -21.03 -25.34 33.69
CA LEU A 282 -20.55 -26.17 34.79
C LEU A 282 -21.68 -27.02 35.38
N LEU A 283 -22.88 -26.44 35.56
CA LEU A 283 -24.07 -27.19 35.99
C LEU A 283 -24.50 -28.25 34.98
N ALA A 284 -24.29 -28.02 33.70
CA ALA A 284 -24.52 -29.00 32.64
C ALA A 284 -23.56 -30.19 32.69
N GLN A 285 -22.34 -29.99 33.23
CA GLN A 285 -21.38 -31.09 33.45
C GLN A 285 -21.73 -31.97 34.64
N ASP A 286 -22.55 -31.42 35.57
CA ASP A 286 -23.03 -32.15 36.76
C ASP A 286 -24.54 -31.98 36.91
N PRO A 287 -25.33 -32.73 36.12
CA PRO A 287 -26.79 -32.62 36.13
C PRO A 287 -27.44 -32.90 37.48
N GLY A 288 -26.76 -33.63 38.37
CA GLY A 288 -27.22 -33.92 39.70
C GLY A 288 -26.98 -32.83 40.74
N GLN A 289 -26.23 -31.77 40.43
CA GLN A 289 -25.91 -30.71 41.35
C GLN A 289 -27.10 -29.74 41.54
N PRO A 290 -27.59 -29.55 42.75
CA PRO A 290 -28.64 -28.55 43.01
C PRO A 290 -28.12 -27.12 42.80
N LEU A 291 -29.02 -26.18 42.35
CA LEU A 291 -28.66 -24.78 42.18
C LEU A 291 -28.28 -24.14 43.53
N SER A 292 -28.93 -24.55 44.61
CA SER A 292 -28.64 -24.08 46.01
C SER A 292 -27.20 -24.36 46.42
N GLU A 293 -26.71 -25.60 46.19
CA GLU A 293 -25.33 -25.97 46.52
C GLU A 293 -24.32 -25.13 45.68
N ARG A 294 -24.64 -24.89 44.43
CA ARG A 294 -23.81 -24.05 43.58
C ARG A 294 -23.79 -22.57 44.01
N ALA A 295 -24.94 -22.02 44.39
CA ALA A 295 -25.05 -20.68 44.87
C ALA A 295 -24.28 -20.45 46.19
N ASP A 296 -24.40 -21.42 47.13
CA ASP A 296 -23.68 -21.39 48.40
C ASP A 296 -22.17 -21.51 48.26
N ALA A 297 -21.71 -22.31 47.31
CA ALA A 297 -20.29 -22.42 46.96
C ALA A 297 -19.70 -21.11 46.37
N LEU A 298 -20.49 -20.30 45.67
CA LEU A 298 -20.07 -19.01 45.12
C LEU A 298 -19.97 -17.90 46.16
N GLY A 299 -20.64 -18.03 47.32
CA GLY A 299 -20.75 -17.00 48.35
C GLY A 299 -19.50 -16.78 49.25
N GLY A 300 -18.39 -17.51 49.13
CA GLY A 300 -17.50 -17.75 50.24
C GLY A 300 -16.07 -17.22 50.31
N THR A 301 -15.45 -16.50 49.36
CA THR A 301 -13.98 -16.18 49.46
C THR A 301 -13.54 -14.83 48.87
N GLU A 302 -12.55 -14.20 49.57
CA GLU A 302 -11.92 -12.92 49.17
C GLU A 302 -10.77 -13.08 48.19
N SER A 303 -10.67 -12.22 47.19
CA SER A 303 -9.43 -11.88 46.49
C SER A 303 -9.49 -10.94 45.26
N VAL A 304 -8.47 -10.81 44.53
CA VAL A 304 -7.63 -9.88 43.78
C VAL A 304 -8.13 -9.34 42.41
N LEU A 305 -9.24 -9.71 41.79
CA LEU A 305 -9.91 -8.90 40.79
C LEU A 305 -10.51 -7.61 41.40
N ASP A 306 -9.87 -7.16 42.49
CA ASP A 306 -10.28 -6.04 43.33
C ASP A 306 -10.37 -4.67 42.63
N GLY A 307 -9.94 -4.60 41.38
CA GLY A 307 -10.04 -3.36 40.56
C GLY A 307 -11.23 -3.30 39.61
N LEU A 308 -12.06 -4.33 39.57
CA LEU A 308 -13.16 -4.43 38.61
C LEU A 308 -14.54 -4.19 39.27
N ASP A 309 -14.57 -3.27 40.23
CA ASP A 309 -15.81 -2.67 40.74
C ASP A 309 -16.62 -3.40 41.79
N ASP A 310 -17.32 -2.63 42.58
CA ASP A 310 -18.20 -2.94 43.72
C ASP A 310 -19.02 -4.22 43.57
N GLY A 311 -18.49 -5.36 44.02
CA GLY A 311 -19.21 -6.61 44.10
C GLY A 311 -18.70 -7.76 43.22
N ASP A 312 -17.63 -7.57 42.46
CA ASP A 312 -17.04 -8.63 41.56
C ASP A 312 -16.25 -9.73 42.28
N ARG A 313 -16.31 -9.79 43.61
CA ARG A 313 -15.87 -10.96 44.39
C ARG A 313 -16.48 -12.25 43.85
N SER A 314 -17.69 -12.19 43.31
CA SER A 314 -18.43 -13.30 42.71
C SER A 314 -17.80 -13.84 41.44
N LEU A 315 -17.28 -12.99 40.51
CA LEU A 315 -16.75 -13.40 39.22
C LEU A 315 -15.46 -14.24 39.37
N ARG A 316 -14.60 -13.85 40.30
CA ARG A 316 -13.37 -14.58 40.57
C ARG A 316 -13.62 -15.94 41.24
N THR A 317 -14.46 -15.97 42.26
CA THR A 317 -14.86 -17.23 42.88
C THR A 317 -15.44 -18.18 41.86
N MET A 318 -16.17 -17.66 40.89
CA MET A 318 -16.73 -18.42 39.79
C MET A 318 -15.62 -18.92 38.84
N PHE A 319 -14.64 -18.10 38.50
CA PHE A 319 -13.49 -18.55 37.71
C PHE A 319 -12.66 -19.60 38.46
N ASP A 320 -12.43 -19.41 39.75
CA ASP A 320 -11.75 -20.40 40.59
C ASP A 320 -12.48 -21.74 40.56
N GLN A 321 -13.80 -21.76 40.74
CA GLN A 321 -14.58 -22.98 40.67
C GLN A 321 -14.63 -23.59 39.27
N SER A 322 -14.61 -22.74 38.23
CA SER A 322 -14.47 -23.22 36.84
C SER A 322 -13.13 -23.89 36.63
N LEU A 323 -12.07 -23.32 37.17
CA LEU A 323 -10.72 -23.83 37.09
C LEU A 323 -10.56 -25.12 37.93
N GLU A 324 -11.13 -25.17 39.13
CA GLU A 324 -11.06 -26.34 40.05
C GLU A 324 -11.72 -27.59 39.47
N ARG A 325 -12.73 -27.47 38.63
CA ARG A 325 -13.41 -28.56 37.94
C ARG A 325 -12.63 -29.15 36.77
N LEU A 326 -11.64 -28.43 36.30
CA LEU A 326 -10.76 -28.89 35.24
C LEU A 326 -9.78 -29.94 35.81
N THR A 327 -9.37 -30.84 34.95
CA THR A 327 -8.25 -31.75 35.27
C THR A 327 -6.96 -30.96 35.51
N PRO A 328 -6.02 -31.46 36.30
CA PRO A 328 -4.74 -30.78 36.51
C PRO A 328 -4.00 -30.38 35.22
N GLN A 329 -4.16 -31.17 34.15
CA GLN A 329 -3.56 -30.88 32.85
C GLN A 329 -4.26 -29.70 32.14
N GLU A 330 -5.56 -29.59 32.21
CA GLU A 330 -6.34 -28.49 31.67
C GLU A 330 -6.07 -27.18 32.44
N GLN A 331 -6.04 -27.26 33.81
CA GLN A 331 -5.67 -26.12 34.63
C GLN A 331 -4.28 -25.58 34.31
N ASP A 332 -3.32 -26.51 34.14
CA ASP A 332 -1.95 -26.13 33.79
C ASP A 332 -1.87 -25.46 32.42
N LEU A 333 -2.52 -26.05 31.42
CA LEU A 333 -2.59 -25.44 30.08
C LEU A 333 -3.25 -24.07 30.11
N PHE A 334 -4.36 -23.92 30.86
CA PHE A 334 -5.05 -22.60 30.97
C PHE A 334 -4.11 -21.54 31.55
N ARG A 335 -3.35 -21.85 32.59
CA ARG A 335 -2.37 -20.91 33.16
C ARG A 335 -1.23 -20.62 32.20
N LEU A 336 -0.74 -21.64 31.47
CA LEU A 336 0.33 -21.48 30.50
C LEU A 336 -0.07 -20.61 29.32
N LEU A 337 -1.33 -20.69 28.86
CA LEU A 337 -1.82 -19.86 27.75
C LEU A 337 -1.72 -18.36 28.04
N ALA A 338 -1.78 -17.94 29.30
CA ALA A 338 -1.57 -16.55 29.72
C ALA A 338 -0.14 -16.04 29.46
N LEU A 339 0.82 -16.93 29.24
CA LEU A 339 2.21 -16.56 28.89
C LEU A 339 2.39 -16.21 27.41
N ASN A 340 1.38 -16.45 26.57
CA ASN A 340 1.42 -16.03 25.18
C ASN A 340 1.35 -14.50 25.10
N PRO A 341 2.34 -13.82 24.51
CA PRO A 341 2.37 -12.37 24.50
C PRO A 341 1.30 -11.74 23.59
N GLY A 342 0.88 -12.45 22.57
CA GLY A 342 -0.08 -11.95 21.59
C GLY A 342 -1.55 -12.27 21.90
N PRO A 343 -2.49 -11.79 21.07
CA PRO A 343 -3.93 -11.87 21.36
C PRO A 343 -4.52 -13.27 21.23
N ASN A 344 -3.90 -14.12 20.44
CA ASN A 344 -4.36 -15.48 20.16
C ASN A 344 -3.17 -16.42 19.99
N ILE A 345 -3.39 -17.73 20.04
CA ILE A 345 -2.33 -18.73 19.91
C ILE A 345 -2.75 -19.84 18.96
N SER A 346 -1.82 -20.29 18.10
CA SER A 346 -2.04 -21.46 17.26
C SER A 346 -1.90 -22.76 18.05
N THR A 347 -2.58 -23.82 17.62
CA THR A 347 -2.47 -25.15 18.27
C THR A 347 -1.02 -25.65 18.34
N PRO A 348 -0.16 -25.51 17.29
CA PRO A 348 1.26 -25.86 17.38
C PRO A 348 2.01 -25.06 18.44
N ALA A 349 1.79 -23.75 18.53
CA ALA A 349 2.43 -22.88 19.52
C ALA A 349 2.00 -23.26 20.95
N ALA A 350 0.71 -23.55 21.16
CA ALA A 350 0.19 -24.03 22.45
C ALA A 350 0.79 -25.39 22.83
N ALA A 351 1.03 -26.26 21.88
CA ALA A 351 1.68 -27.57 22.11
C ALA A 351 3.12 -27.41 22.58
N VAL A 352 3.87 -26.48 21.97
CA VAL A 352 5.23 -26.13 22.39
C VAL A 352 5.24 -25.49 23.78
N LEU A 353 4.30 -24.58 24.03
CA LEU A 353 4.13 -23.96 25.35
C LEU A 353 3.88 -24.99 26.44
N ALA A 354 2.98 -25.93 26.19
CA ALA A 354 2.62 -27.00 27.12
C ALA A 354 3.64 -28.13 27.21
N ASP A 355 4.63 -28.20 26.32
CA ASP A 355 5.57 -29.31 26.18
C ASP A 355 4.84 -30.65 25.98
N GLN A 356 3.84 -30.67 25.07
CA GLN A 356 2.99 -31.82 24.79
C GLN A 356 2.79 -32.05 23.30
N PRO A 357 2.48 -33.27 22.85
CA PRO A 357 2.11 -33.52 21.46
C PRO A 357 0.89 -32.74 21.05
N GLN A 358 0.91 -32.18 19.82
CA GLN A 358 -0.16 -31.35 19.28
C GLN A 358 -1.57 -31.97 19.39
N PRO A 359 -1.80 -33.27 19.07
CA PRO A 359 -3.13 -33.87 19.20
C PRO A 359 -3.64 -33.96 20.65
N ALA A 360 -2.73 -34.05 21.63
CA ALA A 360 -3.10 -34.03 23.05
C ALA A 360 -3.49 -32.62 23.48
N THR A 361 -2.70 -31.62 23.09
CA THR A 361 -2.96 -30.20 23.37
C THR A 361 -4.27 -29.74 22.72
N GLU A 362 -4.56 -30.13 21.48
CA GLU A 362 -5.81 -29.77 20.81
C GLU A 362 -7.05 -30.27 21.56
N ARG A 363 -6.97 -31.50 22.14
CA ARG A 363 -8.05 -32.03 22.98
C ARG A 363 -8.25 -31.21 24.24
N LEU A 364 -7.16 -30.79 24.90
CA LEU A 364 -7.22 -29.93 26.09
C LEU A 364 -7.79 -28.54 25.74
N LEU A 365 -7.34 -27.93 24.64
CA LEU A 365 -7.86 -26.66 24.16
C LEU A 365 -9.37 -26.75 23.84
N ALA A 366 -9.80 -27.85 23.19
CA ALA A 366 -11.22 -28.06 22.89
C ALA A 366 -12.05 -28.19 24.19
N ARG A 367 -11.51 -28.79 25.26
CA ARG A 367 -12.19 -28.87 26.56
C ARG A 367 -12.24 -27.51 27.27
N LEU A 368 -11.16 -26.74 27.23
CA LEU A 368 -11.14 -25.36 27.74
C LEU A 368 -12.18 -24.50 27.02
N ALA A 369 -12.32 -24.69 25.70
CA ALA A 369 -13.34 -24.00 24.92
C ALA A 369 -14.76 -24.44 25.27
N ALA A 370 -14.97 -25.73 25.52
CA ALA A 370 -16.27 -26.26 25.99
C ALA A 370 -16.66 -25.69 27.36
N SER A 371 -15.67 -25.28 28.15
CA SER A 371 -15.89 -24.63 29.47
C SER A 371 -15.93 -23.10 29.37
N HIS A 372 -15.97 -22.53 28.16
CA HIS A 372 -15.97 -21.07 27.89
C HIS A 372 -14.79 -20.29 28.48
N LEU A 373 -13.65 -20.97 28.72
CA LEU A 373 -12.43 -20.36 29.26
C LEU A 373 -11.52 -19.85 28.14
N ILE A 374 -11.69 -20.39 26.92
CA ILE A 374 -11.08 -19.91 25.70
C ILE A 374 -12.09 -20.03 24.55
N GLU A 375 -11.83 -19.37 23.44
CA GLU A 375 -12.69 -19.41 22.26
C GLU A 375 -11.85 -19.80 21.02
N ARG A 376 -12.50 -20.39 20.02
CA ARG A 376 -11.88 -20.57 18.70
C ARG A 376 -11.96 -19.27 17.94
N THR A 377 -10.88 -18.83 17.33
CA THR A 377 -10.89 -17.67 16.44
C THR A 377 -11.73 -18.00 15.20
N PRO A 378 -12.76 -17.22 14.89
CA PRO A 378 -13.69 -17.55 13.78
C PRO A 378 -13.03 -17.45 12.42
N THR A 379 -12.04 -16.58 12.26
CA THR A 379 -11.41 -16.25 10.99
C THR A 379 -10.33 -17.23 10.55
N VAL A 380 -9.64 -17.91 11.49
CA VAL A 380 -8.50 -18.81 11.18
C VAL A 380 -8.64 -20.13 11.92
N ARG A 381 -8.72 -21.21 11.15
CA ARG A 381 -8.85 -22.56 11.72
C ARG A 381 -7.64 -22.97 12.54
N GLY A 382 -7.88 -23.51 13.73
CA GLY A 382 -6.80 -24.00 14.62
C GLY A 382 -6.15 -22.93 15.48
N ARG A 383 -6.78 -21.75 15.63
CA ARG A 383 -6.35 -20.70 16.55
C ARG A 383 -7.34 -20.53 17.71
N TRP A 384 -6.81 -20.09 18.83
CA TRP A 384 -7.52 -19.98 20.10
C TRP A 384 -7.23 -18.62 20.72
N GLN A 385 -8.26 -18.01 21.27
CA GLN A 385 -8.16 -16.74 21.98
C GLN A 385 -8.76 -16.84 23.36
N MET A 386 -8.31 -15.99 24.25
CA MET A 386 -8.81 -15.88 25.61
C MET A 386 -9.37 -14.48 25.81
N HIS A 387 -10.60 -14.41 26.33
CA HIS A 387 -11.20 -13.12 26.67
C HIS A 387 -10.35 -12.38 27.70
N ASP A 388 -10.26 -11.05 27.63
CA ASP A 388 -9.36 -10.22 28.45
C ASP A 388 -9.43 -10.50 29.95
N LEU A 389 -10.65 -10.64 30.50
CA LEU A 389 -10.84 -10.96 31.93
C LEU A 389 -10.29 -12.33 32.30
N LEU A 390 -10.48 -13.30 31.41
CA LEU A 390 -9.97 -14.66 31.62
C LEU A 390 -8.45 -14.69 31.43
N ARG A 391 -7.88 -13.88 30.53
CA ARG A 391 -6.46 -13.72 30.38
C ARG A 391 -5.81 -13.11 31.61
N ALA A 392 -6.40 -12.02 32.12
CA ALA A 392 -5.96 -11.39 33.37
C ALA A 392 -6.00 -12.39 34.54
N TYR A 393 -7.11 -13.13 34.67
CA TYR A 393 -7.27 -14.16 35.69
C TYR A 393 -6.24 -15.30 35.51
N ALA A 394 -6.06 -15.79 34.27
CA ALA A 394 -5.07 -16.83 33.99
C ALA A 394 -3.63 -16.39 34.30
N HIS A 395 -3.32 -15.11 34.06
CA HIS A 395 -2.03 -14.50 34.39
C HIS A 395 -1.81 -14.42 35.89
N GLU A 396 -2.82 -14.04 36.67
CA GLU A 396 -2.75 -14.06 38.14
C GLU A 396 -2.56 -15.49 38.68
N GLN A 397 -3.32 -16.44 38.15
CA GLN A 397 -3.17 -17.84 38.50
C GLN A 397 -1.78 -18.41 38.19
N ALA A 398 -1.22 -18.00 37.04
CA ALA A 398 0.15 -18.35 36.64
C ALA A 398 1.17 -17.75 37.64
N THR A 399 1.02 -16.47 37.97
CA THR A 399 1.85 -15.73 38.92
C THR A 399 1.78 -16.36 40.33
N ALA A 400 0.58 -16.65 40.80
CA ALA A 400 0.39 -17.30 42.09
C ALA A 400 1.09 -18.70 42.18
N VAL A 401 1.11 -19.43 41.05
CA VAL A 401 1.87 -20.68 40.97
C VAL A 401 3.37 -20.44 40.95
N MET A 402 3.84 -19.44 40.21
CA MET A 402 5.26 -19.09 40.17
C MET A 402 5.80 -18.63 41.52
N ASP A 403 5.00 -17.94 42.31
CA ASP A 403 5.40 -17.45 43.64
C ASP A 403 5.44 -18.54 44.75
N ARG A 404 4.90 -19.74 44.48
CA ARG A 404 5.01 -20.87 45.37
C ARG A 404 6.42 -21.41 45.54
N GLY A 405 7.38 -21.02 44.69
CA GLY A 405 8.77 -21.37 44.84
C GLY A 405 9.57 -21.39 43.53
N ARG A 406 10.87 -21.69 43.67
CA ARG A 406 11.81 -21.69 42.53
C ARG A 406 11.49 -22.73 41.44
N ALA A 407 11.00 -23.90 41.79
CA ALA A 407 10.75 -24.97 40.84
C ALA A 407 9.53 -24.68 39.93
N PRO A 408 8.35 -24.24 40.45
CA PRO A 408 7.26 -23.80 39.60
C PRO A 408 7.65 -22.60 38.71
N ARG A 409 8.28 -21.56 39.26
CA ARG A 409 8.73 -20.40 38.50
C ARG A 409 9.63 -20.81 37.34
N ARG A 410 10.63 -21.63 37.57
CA ARG A 410 11.54 -22.16 36.52
C ARG A 410 10.76 -22.87 35.41
N ARG A 411 9.72 -23.64 35.75
CA ARG A 411 8.89 -24.36 34.78
C ARG A 411 8.14 -23.38 33.86
N TYR A 412 7.53 -22.34 34.42
CA TYR A 412 6.82 -21.35 33.65
C TYR A 412 7.76 -20.48 32.81
N ASP A 413 8.91 -20.09 33.35
CA ASP A 413 9.96 -19.42 32.59
C ASP A 413 10.42 -20.27 31.42
N GLN A 414 10.67 -21.57 31.63
CA GLN A 414 11.04 -22.51 30.55
C GLN A 414 9.93 -22.66 29.51
N ALA A 415 8.66 -22.66 29.90
CA ALA A 415 7.53 -22.72 28.98
C ALA A 415 7.47 -21.45 28.10
N ARG A 416 7.62 -20.28 28.71
CA ARG A 416 7.70 -19.00 28.00
C ARG A 416 8.90 -18.99 27.05
N ASP A 417 10.07 -19.40 27.50
CA ASP A 417 11.28 -19.43 26.68
C ASP A 417 11.15 -20.39 25.50
N ARG A 418 10.50 -21.57 25.66
CA ARG A 418 10.17 -22.47 24.55
C ARG A 418 9.28 -21.82 23.51
N LEU A 419 8.24 -21.09 23.95
CA LEU A 419 7.33 -20.41 23.06
C LEU A 419 8.04 -19.28 22.28
N ILE A 420 8.80 -18.43 22.97
CA ILE A 420 9.61 -17.38 22.35
C ILE A 420 10.57 -17.97 21.32
N HIS A 421 11.26 -19.05 21.69
CA HIS A 421 12.19 -19.73 20.80
C HIS A 421 11.48 -20.35 19.58
N HIS A 422 10.28 -20.91 19.75
CA HIS A 422 9.44 -21.40 18.68
C HIS A 422 9.11 -20.29 17.68
N TYR A 423 8.63 -19.15 18.14
CA TYR A 423 8.34 -18.01 17.28
C TYR A 423 9.58 -17.51 16.53
N ILE A 424 10.70 -17.33 17.22
CA ILE A 424 11.97 -16.91 16.60
C ILE A 424 12.42 -17.88 15.52
N GLN A 425 12.45 -19.19 15.81
CA GLN A 425 12.89 -20.20 14.85
C GLN A 425 11.99 -20.29 13.62
N HIS A 426 10.67 -20.17 13.79
CA HIS A 426 9.75 -20.19 12.67
C HIS A 426 9.86 -18.91 11.83
N ALA A 427 10.00 -17.74 12.46
CA ALA A 427 10.23 -16.49 11.77
C ALA A 427 11.54 -16.51 10.95
N GLN A 428 12.62 -17.02 11.54
CA GLN A 428 13.89 -17.22 10.84
C GLN A 428 13.77 -18.21 9.67
N ALA A 429 13.07 -19.33 9.85
CA ALA A 429 12.84 -20.28 8.78
C ALA A 429 11.95 -19.71 7.66
N ALA A 430 10.91 -18.96 8.00
CA ALA A 430 10.05 -18.31 7.02
C ALA A 430 10.78 -17.21 6.23
N SER A 431 11.64 -16.42 6.90
CA SER A 431 12.42 -15.38 6.24
C SER A 431 13.37 -15.91 5.15
N THR A 432 13.84 -17.17 5.28
CA THR A 432 14.71 -17.78 4.25
C THR A 432 14.01 -18.03 2.91
N HIS A 433 12.67 -18.02 2.89
CA HIS A 433 11.89 -18.13 1.67
C HIS A 433 11.62 -16.75 1.01
N LEU A 434 11.85 -15.67 1.76
CA LEU A 434 11.75 -14.30 1.27
C LEU A 434 13.10 -13.78 0.79
N ASP A 435 14.16 -14.08 1.56
CA ASP A 435 15.56 -13.79 1.23
C ASP A 435 16.36 -15.10 1.32
N PRO A 436 16.66 -15.73 0.19
CA PRO A 436 17.38 -17.01 0.19
C PRO A 436 18.73 -16.87 0.88
N PRO A 437 19.02 -17.69 1.92
CA PRO A 437 20.28 -17.59 2.63
C PRO A 437 21.42 -18.12 1.74
N ARG A 438 22.62 -17.58 1.95
CA ARG A 438 23.86 -18.08 1.31
C ARG A 438 24.23 -19.51 1.72
N SER A 439 23.55 -20.08 2.72
CA SER A 439 23.75 -21.45 3.23
C SER A 439 22.41 -22.15 3.43
N PRO A 440 22.30 -23.45 3.14
CA PRO A 440 21.05 -24.20 3.28
C PRO A 440 20.58 -24.21 4.74
N VAL A 441 19.33 -23.79 4.98
CA VAL A 441 18.63 -23.89 6.27
C VAL A 441 17.58 -25.00 6.16
N PRO A 442 17.32 -25.78 7.24
CA PRO A 442 16.28 -26.79 7.22
C PRO A 442 14.94 -26.20 6.81
N ALA A 443 14.36 -26.66 5.72
CA ALA A 443 13.09 -26.20 5.21
C ALA A 443 11.96 -26.57 6.19
N ARG A 444 11.36 -25.59 6.84
CA ARG A 444 10.13 -25.75 7.65
C ARG A 444 8.88 -25.41 6.86
N PHE A 445 9.04 -24.65 5.79
CA PHE A 445 8.01 -24.24 4.85
C PHE A 445 8.32 -24.86 3.49
N THR A 446 7.30 -25.14 2.69
CA THR A 446 7.44 -25.74 1.37
C THR A 446 7.82 -24.70 0.31
N ASP A 447 7.30 -23.49 0.47
CA ASP A 447 7.42 -22.41 -0.48
C ASP A 447 7.23 -21.05 0.21
N ARG A 448 7.32 -20.00 -0.58
CA ARG A 448 7.18 -18.62 -0.14
C ARG A 448 5.77 -18.29 0.33
N ASP A 449 4.74 -18.78 -0.34
CA ASP A 449 3.35 -18.45 -0.03
C ASP A 449 2.99 -19.00 1.34
N GLN A 450 3.39 -20.24 1.65
CA GLN A 450 3.22 -20.82 2.98
C GLN A 450 3.94 -20.02 4.07
N ALA A 451 5.14 -19.51 3.78
CA ALA A 451 5.89 -18.67 4.71
C ALA A 451 5.16 -17.33 4.97
N LEU A 452 4.62 -16.71 3.92
CA LEU A 452 3.85 -15.47 4.02
C LEU A 452 2.54 -15.67 4.78
N GLU A 453 1.78 -16.72 4.49
CA GLU A 453 0.56 -17.07 5.23
C GLU A 453 0.83 -17.26 6.73
N TRP A 454 1.95 -17.91 7.06
CA TRP A 454 2.35 -18.09 8.46
C TRP A 454 2.71 -16.75 9.12
N PHE A 455 3.46 -15.88 8.43
CA PHE A 455 3.78 -14.54 8.94
C PHE A 455 2.51 -13.72 9.16
N ASP A 456 1.60 -13.72 8.20
CA ASP A 456 0.33 -13.00 8.28
C ASP A 456 -0.49 -13.48 9.49
N ALA A 457 -0.53 -14.79 9.72
CA ALA A 457 -1.25 -15.38 10.84
C ALA A 457 -0.60 -15.11 12.21
N GLU A 458 0.73 -15.01 12.29
CA GLU A 458 1.47 -14.85 13.54
C GLU A 458 2.01 -13.43 13.76
N ARG A 459 1.79 -12.48 12.86
CA ARG A 459 2.36 -11.12 12.92
C ARG A 459 2.22 -10.47 14.28
N GLU A 460 1.02 -10.40 14.81
CA GLU A 460 0.74 -9.79 16.12
C GLU A 460 1.45 -10.49 17.27
N ASN A 461 1.53 -11.83 17.22
CA ASN A 461 2.26 -12.61 18.20
C ASN A 461 3.78 -12.37 18.12
N LEU A 462 4.31 -12.22 16.92
CA LEU A 462 5.74 -11.97 16.70
C LEU A 462 6.14 -10.58 17.18
N ILE A 463 5.33 -9.56 16.89
CA ILE A 463 5.56 -8.19 17.38
C ILE A 463 5.44 -8.14 18.90
N ALA A 464 4.40 -8.74 19.47
CA ALA A 464 4.24 -8.83 20.91
C ALA A 464 5.40 -9.63 21.55
N THR A 465 5.91 -10.66 20.90
CA THR A 465 7.08 -11.41 21.35
C THR A 465 8.35 -10.56 21.37
N ALA A 466 8.52 -9.66 20.38
CA ALA A 466 9.66 -8.74 20.35
C ALA A 466 9.69 -7.79 21.57
N HIS A 467 8.55 -7.46 22.14
CA HIS A 467 8.46 -6.67 23.38
C HIS A 467 8.87 -7.45 24.64
N THR A 468 8.95 -8.79 24.61
CA THR A 468 9.12 -9.59 25.83
C THR A 468 10.56 -9.61 26.35
N THR A 469 11.54 -9.72 25.48
CA THR A 469 12.96 -9.81 25.87
C THR A 469 13.85 -9.09 24.84
N PRO A 470 14.99 -8.52 25.29
CA PRO A 470 15.95 -7.92 24.37
C PRO A 470 16.43 -8.86 23.27
N GLN A 471 16.64 -10.14 23.59
CA GLN A 471 17.08 -11.13 22.63
C GLN A 471 16.00 -11.42 21.58
N ALA A 472 14.70 -11.49 21.98
CA ALA A 472 13.61 -11.65 21.04
C ALA A 472 13.50 -10.47 20.07
N ALA A 473 13.61 -9.24 20.57
CA ALA A 473 13.63 -8.05 19.75
C ALA A 473 14.70 -8.11 18.65
N LEU A 474 15.93 -8.46 19.01
CA LEU A 474 17.05 -8.56 18.06
C LEU A 474 16.82 -9.64 16.99
N HIS A 475 16.40 -10.84 17.39
CA HIS A 475 16.18 -11.92 16.44
C HIS A 475 15.00 -11.65 15.52
N LEU A 476 13.91 -11.09 16.05
CA LEU A 476 12.70 -10.82 15.28
C LEU A 476 12.85 -9.61 14.38
N SER A 477 13.60 -8.57 14.75
CA SER A 477 13.86 -7.44 13.84
C SER A 477 14.55 -7.91 12.56
N SER A 478 15.51 -8.82 12.67
CA SER A 478 16.19 -9.40 11.51
C SER A 478 15.28 -10.33 10.70
N ALA A 479 14.47 -11.17 11.37
CA ALA A 479 13.65 -12.17 10.69
C ALA A 479 12.39 -11.59 10.03
N LEU A 480 11.87 -10.48 10.56
CA LEU A 480 10.65 -9.83 10.07
C LEU A 480 10.91 -8.79 8.97
N GLY A 481 12.17 -8.32 8.82
CA GLY A 481 12.47 -7.17 7.96
C GLY A 481 11.90 -7.30 6.55
N SER A 482 12.23 -8.37 5.84
CA SER A 482 11.77 -8.62 4.48
C SER A 482 10.26 -8.85 4.40
N TYR A 483 9.68 -9.57 5.36
CA TYR A 483 8.24 -9.76 5.43
C TYR A 483 7.48 -8.43 5.60
N LEU A 484 7.90 -7.60 6.57
CA LEU A 484 7.25 -6.33 6.86
C LEU A 484 7.39 -5.33 5.71
N LYS A 485 8.55 -5.35 5.02
CA LYS A 485 8.77 -4.60 3.79
C LYS A 485 7.86 -5.11 2.66
N TRP A 486 7.83 -6.40 2.44
CA TRP A 486 7.02 -7.05 1.39
C TRP A 486 5.52 -6.82 1.55
N ARG A 487 5.00 -6.97 2.78
CA ARG A 487 3.61 -6.74 3.13
C ARG A 487 3.29 -5.27 3.42
N ARG A 488 4.30 -4.39 3.28
CA ARG A 488 4.20 -2.94 3.54
C ARG A 488 3.66 -2.61 4.94
N HIS A 489 3.96 -3.45 5.92
CA HIS A 489 3.70 -3.17 7.33
C HIS A 489 4.79 -2.23 7.88
N LEU A 490 4.92 -1.05 7.27
CA LEU A 490 6.03 -0.13 7.51
C LEU A 490 6.09 0.37 8.95
N GLN A 491 4.94 0.59 9.58
CA GLN A 491 4.85 1.00 10.98
C GLN A 491 5.45 -0.09 11.89
N ASP A 492 5.05 -1.34 11.69
CA ASP A 492 5.60 -2.48 12.46
C ASP A 492 7.09 -2.63 12.23
N HIS A 493 7.57 -2.39 11.00
CA HIS A 493 8.98 -2.45 10.65
C HIS A 493 9.80 -1.42 11.46
N VAL A 494 9.31 -0.19 11.58
CA VAL A 494 9.94 0.84 12.42
C VAL A 494 9.89 0.45 13.90
N VAL A 495 8.74 -0.02 14.39
CA VAL A 495 8.54 -0.42 15.79
C VAL A 495 9.50 -1.55 16.19
N VAL A 496 9.58 -2.62 15.40
CA VAL A 496 10.43 -3.77 15.72
C VAL A 496 11.92 -3.40 15.71
N ASN A 497 12.36 -2.53 14.79
CA ASN A 497 13.73 -2.02 14.78
C ASN A 497 14.00 -1.08 15.96
N ALA A 498 13.03 -0.25 16.37
CA ALA A 498 13.18 0.59 17.57
C ALA A 498 13.33 -0.25 18.85
N LEU A 499 12.55 -1.34 18.97
CA LEU A 499 12.71 -2.32 20.07
C LEU A 499 14.07 -3.01 20.06
N ALA A 500 14.55 -3.39 18.88
CA ALA A 500 15.88 -3.98 18.72
C ALA A 500 16.99 -2.99 19.11
N LEU A 501 16.82 -1.70 18.83
CA LEU A 501 17.75 -0.64 19.21
C LEU A 501 17.84 -0.45 20.74
N ASP A 502 16.68 -0.44 21.41
CA ASP A 502 16.60 -0.42 22.86
C ASP A 502 17.25 -1.69 23.47
N ALA A 503 17.00 -2.85 22.84
CA ALA A 503 17.63 -4.10 23.23
C ALA A 503 19.15 -4.08 23.11
N CYS A 504 19.71 -3.54 22.01
CA CYS A 504 21.16 -3.37 21.85
C CYS A 504 21.73 -2.49 22.95
N THR A 505 21.01 -1.45 23.34
CA THR A 505 21.44 -0.54 24.41
C THR A 505 21.45 -1.26 25.77
N LYS A 506 20.41 -2.03 26.09
CA LYS A 506 20.30 -2.84 27.31
C LYS A 506 21.37 -3.94 27.41
N LEU A 507 21.73 -4.54 26.28
CA LEU A 507 22.73 -5.60 26.19
C LEU A 507 24.15 -5.08 25.99
N ASN A 508 24.35 -3.79 25.84
CA ASN A 508 25.61 -3.14 25.50
C ASN A 508 26.25 -3.72 24.21
N ASP A 509 25.42 -4.05 23.24
CA ASP A 509 25.81 -4.70 21.98
C ASP A 509 25.99 -3.66 20.86
N THR A 510 27.14 -3.02 20.82
CA THR A 510 27.46 -1.97 19.84
C THR A 510 27.47 -2.51 18.41
N ARG A 511 27.85 -3.79 18.21
CA ARG A 511 27.94 -4.38 16.87
C ARG A 511 26.58 -4.57 16.22
N ASN A 512 25.63 -5.14 16.96
CA ASN A 512 24.26 -5.29 16.48
C ASN A 512 23.55 -3.93 16.42
N LYS A 513 23.86 -2.99 17.32
CA LYS A 513 23.34 -1.64 17.33
C LYS A 513 23.56 -0.92 15.99
N ALA A 514 24.76 -1.02 15.43
CA ALA A 514 25.08 -0.45 14.11
C ALA A 514 24.22 -1.05 12.99
N THR A 515 24.04 -2.39 13.01
CA THR A 515 23.21 -3.08 12.03
C THR A 515 21.72 -2.69 12.16
N VAL A 516 21.21 -2.58 13.39
CA VAL A 516 19.82 -2.19 13.64
C VAL A 516 19.56 -0.74 13.22
N TRP A 517 20.52 0.17 13.43
CA TRP A 517 20.43 1.54 12.92
C TRP A 517 20.34 1.58 11.40
N ASN A 518 21.14 0.77 10.70
CA ASN A 518 21.07 0.66 9.24
C ASN A 518 19.70 0.14 8.77
N ASN A 519 19.16 -0.90 9.44
CA ASN A 519 17.84 -1.44 9.11
C ASN A 519 16.71 -0.45 9.41
N LEU A 520 16.84 0.31 10.51
CA LEU A 520 15.89 1.37 10.85
C LEU A 520 15.94 2.49 9.79
N GLY A 521 17.12 2.87 9.33
CA GLY A 521 17.30 3.84 8.25
C GLY A 521 16.60 3.37 6.97
N GLY A 522 16.77 2.11 6.58
CA GLY A 522 16.05 1.53 5.44
C GLY A 522 14.53 1.51 5.64
N ALA A 523 14.04 1.18 6.84
CA ALA A 523 12.61 1.22 7.15
C ALA A 523 12.04 2.65 7.09
N LEU A 524 12.80 3.64 7.56
CA LEU A 524 12.41 5.05 7.52
C LEU A 524 12.40 5.61 6.09
N LEU A 525 13.32 5.16 5.22
CA LEU A 525 13.30 5.47 3.79
C LEU A 525 12.00 5.00 3.13
N GLU A 526 11.64 3.74 3.34
CA GLU A 526 10.39 3.18 2.83
C GLU A 526 9.15 3.91 3.39
N PHE A 527 9.24 4.38 4.62
CA PHE A 527 8.21 5.17 5.30
C PHE A 527 8.22 6.66 4.90
N ARG A 528 9.12 7.06 3.98
CA ARG A 528 9.34 8.42 3.47
C ARG A 528 9.69 9.45 4.55
N ARG A 529 10.29 8.99 5.64
CA ARG A 529 10.86 9.86 6.69
C ARG A 529 12.34 10.09 6.41
N PHE A 530 12.64 10.82 5.34
CA PHE A 530 13.99 10.91 4.78
C PHE A 530 15.02 11.54 5.72
N GLU A 531 14.66 12.59 6.44
CA GLU A 531 15.54 13.24 7.42
C GLU A 531 15.92 12.28 8.57
N ASP A 532 14.94 11.55 9.09
CA ASP A 532 15.16 10.55 10.13
C ASP A 532 16.00 9.37 9.60
N ALA A 533 15.81 9.00 8.32
CA ALA A 533 16.62 7.97 7.67
C ALA A 533 18.08 8.39 7.55
N VAL A 534 18.36 9.61 7.12
CA VAL A 534 19.73 10.15 7.06
C VAL A 534 20.38 10.08 8.44
N HIS A 535 19.72 10.57 9.50
CA HIS A 535 20.25 10.51 10.85
C HIS A 535 20.54 9.07 11.32
N ALA A 536 19.64 8.14 11.02
CA ALA A 536 19.81 6.73 11.37
C ALA A 536 21.00 6.09 10.63
N LEU A 537 21.14 6.37 9.32
CA LEU A 537 22.21 5.83 8.47
C LEU A 537 23.58 6.46 8.79
N GLU A 538 23.63 7.74 9.12
CA GLU A 538 24.86 8.38 9.63
C GLU A 538 25.32 7.73 10.93
N THR A 539 24.37 7.48 11.86
CA THR A 539 24.67 6.79 13.11
C THR A 539 25.16 5.36 12.85
N ALA A 540 24.55 4.63 11.90
CA ALA A 540 24.97 3.28 11.51
C ALA A 540 26.40 3.29 10.95
N ARG A 541 26.68 4.21 10.02
CA ARG A 541 28.00 4.42 9.43
C ARG A 541 29.08 4.63 10.50
N ASP A 542 28.85 5.59 11.40
CA ASP A 542 29.82 5.93 12.45
C ASP A 542 30.09 4.74 13.38
N LEU A 543 29.06 3.99 13.74
CA LEU A 543 29.20 2.80 14.59
C LEU A 543 29.94 1.66 13.85
N HIS A 544 29.67 1.46 12.54
CA HIS A 544 30.39 0.48 11.74
C HIS A 544 31.84 0.86 11.56
N GLN A 545 32.15 2.12 11.35
CA GLN A 545 33.51 2.66 11.31
C GLN A 545 34.25 2.43 12.64
N GLN A 546 33.62 2.75 13.77
CA GLN A 546 34.20 2.53 15.11
C GLN A 546 34.48 1.04 15.40
N THR A 547 33.64 0.16 14.88
CA THR A 547 33.80 -1.31 15.08
C THR A 547 34.70 -1.97 14.04
N GLY A 548 35.21 -1.20 13.06
CA GLY A 548 36.08 -1.69 11.99
C GLY A 548 35.39 -2.65 11.00
N ASN A 549 34.08 -2.55 10.87
CA ASN A 549 33.30 -3.37 9.93
C ASN A 549 33.11 -2.66 8.60
N THR A 550 34.17 -2.65 7.80
CA THR A 550 34.26 -1.89 6.55
C THR A 550 33.16 -2.26 5.54
N GLN A 551 32.79 -3.54 5.45
CA GLN A 551 31.75 -3.97 4.52
C GLN A 551 30.36 -3.40 4.89
N ARG A 552 30.01 -3.40 6.18
CA ARG A 552 28.74 -2.83 6.64
C ARG A 552 28.76 -1.30 6.70
N GLU A 553 29.93 -0.70 6.89
CA GLU A 553 30.14 0.73 6.73
C GLU A 553 29.84 1.15 5.29
N ALA A 554 30.33 0.39 4.29
CA ALA A 554 30.02 0.61 2.88
C ALA A 554 28.50 0.51 2.61
N THR A 555 27.84 -0.48 3.20
CA THR A 555 26.36 -0.62 3.06
C THR A 555 25.62 0.60 3.66
N ALA A 556 26.07 1.11 4.81
CA ALA A 556 25.48 2.30 5.42
C ALA A 556 25.68 3.56 4.57
N TRP A 557 26.87 3.72 3.98
CA TRP A 557 27.15 4.81 3.05
C TRP A 557 26.31 4.73 1.78
N ASN A 558 26.13 3.52 1.22
CA ASN A 558 25.30 3.31 0.02
C ASN A 558 23.82 3.67 0.28
N ASN A 559 23.28 3.23 1.42
CA ASN A 559 21.92 3.57 1.80
C ASN A 559 21.75 5.06 2.14
N LEU A 560 22.79 5.68 2.74
CA LEU A 560 22.82 7.12 3.00
C LEU A 560 22.80 7.93 1.71
N GLY A 561 23.53 7.48 0.68
CA GLY A 561 23.48 8.08 -0.65
C GLY A 561 22.06 8.12 -1.22
N GLY A 562 21.33 6.99 -1.14
CA GLY A 562 19.92 6.95 -1.55
C GLY A 562 19.02 7.89 -0.73
N ALA A 563 19.23 7.99 0.59
CA ALA A 563 18.48 8.92 1.43
C ALA A 563 18.72 10.39 1.09
N LEU A 564 19.98 10.73 0.81
CA LEU A 564 20.38 12.08 0.41
C LEU A 564 19.84 12.46 -0.99
N GLN A 565 19.78 11.50 -1.90
CA GLN A 565 19.18 11.66 -3.23
C GLN A 565 17.69 12.02 -3.11
N GLU A 566 16.93 11.32 -2.27
CA GLU A 566 15.51 11.62 -2.02
C GLU A 566 15.29 13.04 -1.42
N LEU A 567 16.27 13.54 -0.65
CA LEU A 567 16.31 14.91 -0.14
C LEU A 567 16.85 15.93 -1.15
N ARG A 568 17.16 15.52 -2.38
CA ARG A 568 17.80 16.33 -3.43
C ARG A 568 19.16 16.92 -3.05
N ARG A 569 19.85 16.31 -2.08
CA ARG A 569 21.22 16.67 -1.69
C ARG A 569 22.21 15.88 -2.56
N PHE A 570 22.20 16.16 -3.85
CA PHE A 570 22.88 15.33 -4.85
C PHE A 570 24.39 15.28 -4.69
N ASP A 571 25.05 16.38 -4.36
CA ASP A 571 26.51 16.40 -4.14
C ASP A 571 26.91 15.52 -2.95
N ASP A 572 26.13 15.59 -1.86
CA ASP A 572 26.35 14.76 -0.68
C ASP A 572 26.06 13.28 -1.00
N ALA A 573 25.03 13.00 -1.83
CA ALA A 573 24.70 11.66 -2.30
C ALA A 573 25.83 11.05 -3.13
N LEU A 574 26.38 11.79 -4.10
CA LEU A 574 27.53 11.33 -4.90
C LEU A 574 28.72 11.00 -4.01
N HIS A 575 29.08 11.90 -3.08
CA HIS A 575 30.19 11.65 -2.15
C HIS A 575 29.95 10.37 -1.30
N ALA A 576 28.74 10.17 -0.81
CA ALA A 576 28.39 8.98 -0.04
C ALA A 576 28.52 7.70 -0.86
N LEU A 577 28.02 7.70 -2.11
CA LEU A 577 28.04 6.55 -3.02
C LEU A 577 29.45 6.24 -3.51
N GLU A 578 30.27 7.25 -3.80
CA GLU A 578 31.69 7.06 -4.13
C GLU A 578 32.47 6.45 -2.95
N THR A 579 32.20 6.92 -1.75
CA THR A 579 32.80 6.36 -0.54
C THR A 579 32.37 4.89 -0.34
N ALA A 580 31.09 4.57 -0.56
CA ALA A 580 30.58 3.21 -0.49
C ALA A 580 31.28 2.30 -1.50
N ARG A 581 31.38 2.73 -2.76
CA ARG A 581 32.09 2.02 -3.83
C ARG A 581 33.53 1.69 -3.43
N ASP A 582 34.26 2.67 -2.94
CA ASP A 582 35.68 2.50 -2.60
C ASP A 582 35.86 1.53 -1.41
N LEU A 583 34.97 1.58 -0.42
CA LEU A 583 34.96 0.65 0.71
C LEU A 583 34.59 -0.78 0.26
N TYR A 584 33.61 -0.95 -0.64
CA TYR A 584 33.29 -2.25 -1.20
C TYR A 584 34.44 -2.83 -2.03
N GLN A 585 35.16 -1.99 -2.80
CA GLN A 585 36.40 -2.41 -3.49
C GLN A 585 37.47 -2.90 -2.52
N GLN A 586 37.67 -2.19 -1.40
CA GLN A 586 38.62 -2.63 -0.37
C GLN A 586 38.25 -3.98 0.26
N THR A 587 36.97 -4.27 0.40
CA THR A 587 36.50 -5.54 0.97
C THR A 587 36.40 -6.67 -0.05
N GLY A 588 36.55 -6.36 -1.35
CA GLY A 588 36.39 -7.33 -2.43
C GLY A 588 34.92 -7.73 -2.71
N ASP A 589 33.96 -6.93 -2.24
CA ASP A 589 32.53 -7.15 -2.45
C ASP A 589 32.11 -6.59 -3.82
N THR A 590 32.25 -7.41 -4.87
CA THR A 590 31.96 -7.01 -6.25
C THR A 590 30.49 -6.63 -6.44
N ASN A 591 29.54 -7.30 -5.76
CA ASN A 591 28.13 -6.94 -5.83
C ASN A 591 27.87 -5.58 -5.17
N GLY A 592 28.48 -5.32 -4.00
CA GLY A 592 28.39 -4.01 -3.36
C GLY A 592 28.97 -2.90 -4.24
N VAL A 593 30.06 -3.17 -4.95
CA VAL A 593 30.63 -2.22 -5.95
C VAL A 593 29.62 -1.94 -7.06
N ALA A 594 28.94 -2.99 -7.58
CA ALA A 594 27.93 -2.84 -8.61
C ALA A 594 26.72 -2.04 -8.12
N ASP A 595 26.24 -2.31 -6.89
CA ASP A 595 25.15 -1.56 -6.26
C ASP A 595 25.50 -0.05 -6.14
N ALA A 596 26.72 0.25 -5.70
CA ALA A 596 27.17 1.63 -5.57
C ALA A 596 27.29 2.35 -6.94
N TRP A 597 27.79 1.66 -7.98
CA TRP A 597 27.82 2.20 -9.33
C TRP A 597 26.43 2.42 -9.90
N ASN A 598 25.49 1.50 -9.66
CA ASN A 598 24.11 1.65 -10.10
C ASN A 598 23.44 2.88 -9.46
N ASN A 599 23.63 3.07 -8.15
CA ASN A 599 23.09 4.21 -7.43
C ASN A 599 23.81 5.54 -7.80
N LEU A 600 25.12 5.50 -8.08
CA LEU A 600 25.85 6.64 -8.66
C LEU A 600 25.24 7.04 -10.02
N GLY A 601 24.95 6.07 -10.86
CA GLY A 601 24.33 6.31 -12.15
C GLY A 601 22.99 7.02 -12.02
N THR A 602 22.12 6.59 -11.10
CA THR A 602 20.84 7.26 -10.87
C THR A 602 21.00 8.67 -10.29
N ALA A 603 21.95 8.89 -9.37
CA ALA A 603 22.22 10.22 -8.84
C ALA A 603 22.80 11.17 -9.91
N LEU A 604 23.62 10.67 -10.84
CA LEU A 604 24.14 11.43 -11.97
C LEU A 604 23.06 11.77 -13.00
N GLN A 605 22.06 10.89 -13.20
CA GLN A 605 20.87 11.20 -14.01
C GLN A 605 20.10 12.38 -13.44
N ASP A 606 19.84 12.37 -12.13
CA ASP A 606 19.14 13.48 -11.46
C ASP A 606 19.87 14.82 -11.60
N LEU A 607 21.21 14.76 -11.69
CA LEU A 607 22.08 15.92 -11.97
C LEU A 607 22.19 16.25 -13.47
N ARG A 608 21.46 15.53 -14.35
CA ARG A 608 21.55 15.67 -15.81
C ARG A 608 22.94 15.41 -16.42
N ARG A 609 23.82 14.68 -15.70
CA ARG A 609 25.13 14.24 -16.17
C ARG A 609 25.01 12.90 -16.88
N PHE A 610 24.29 12.87 -17.99
CA PHE A 610 23.83 11.63 -18.62
C PHE A 610 24.98 10.75 -19.15
N ASP A 611 26.03 11.33 -19.70
CA ASP A 611 27.20 10.55 -20.17
C ASP A 611 27.92 9.85 -19.02
N ASP A 612 28.08 10.54 -17.88
CA ASP A 612 28.67 9.96 -16.67
C ASP A 612 27.74 8.88 -16.07
N ALA A 613 26.42 9.11 -16.13
CA ALA A 613 25.41 8.15 -15.67
C ALA A 613 25.47 6.86 -16.51
N LEU A 614 25.54 6.97 -17.83
CA LEU A 614 25.69 5.80 -18.72
C LEU A 614 26.93 4.99 -18.36
N HIS A 615 28.09 5.66 -18.21
CA HIS A 615 29.32 4.97 -17.83
C HIS A 615 29.20 4.24 -16.48
N ALA A 616 28.56 4.86 -15.49
CA ALA A 616 28.35 4.28 -14.18
C ALA A 616 27.44 3.05 -14.27
N LEU A 617 26.31 3.15 -14.99
CA LEU A 617 25.33 2.08 -15.15
C LEU A 617 25.85 0.92 -16.00
N GLU A 618 26.62 1.19 -17.06
CA GLU A 618 27.31 0.15 -17.84
C GLU A 618 28.32 -0.63 -16.98
N THR A 619 29.05 0.09 -16.15
CA THR A 619 29.98 -0.54 -15.18
C THR A 619 29.23 -1.41 -14.19
N ALA A 620 28.11 -0.94 -13.65
CA ALA A 620 27.27 -1.72 -12.75
C ALA A 620 26.74 -2.99 -13.42
N ARG A 621 26.18 -2.88 -14.63
CA ARG A 621 25.71 -4.00 -15.45
C ARG A 621 26.80 -5.06 -15.65
N ASP A 622 27.99 -4.66 -16.07
CA ASP A 622 29.08 -5.57 -16.36
C ASP A 622 29.54 -6.31 -15.10
N LEU A 623 29.55 -5.64 -13.96
CA LEU A 623 29.86 -6.25 -12.67
C LEU A 623 28.78 -7.24 -12.22
N TYR A 624 27.49 -6.94 -12.40
CA TYR A 624 26.40 -7.86 -12.09
C TYR A 624 26.45 -9.10 -13.00
N GLN A 625 26.77 -8.93 -14.30
CA GLN A 625 27.01 -10.05 -15.22
C GLN A 625 28.17 -10.92 -14.75
N GLN A 626 29.27 -10.32 -14.35
CA GLN A 626 30.44 -11.04 -13.84
C GLN A 626 30.13 -11.84 -12.58
N THR A 627 29.27 -11.32 -11.70
CA THR A 627 28.88 -12.01 -10.45
C THR A 627 27.72 -12.98 -10.62
N GLY A 628 27.01 -12.93 -11.76
CA GLY A 628 25.81 -13.71 -12.04
C GLY A 628 24.57 -13.19 -11.28
N ASP A 629 24.58 -11.94 -10.84
CA ASP A 629 23.41 -11.30 -10.22
C ASP A 629 22.44 -10.81 -11.30
N THR A 630 21.58 -11.71 -11.77
CA THR A 630 20.59 -11.42 -12.81
C THR A 630 19.58 -10.34 -12.39
N HIS A 631 19.29 -10.21 -11.08
CA HIS A 631 18.36 -9.19 -10.60
C HIS A 631 19.01 -7.79 -10.65
N GLY A 632 20.25 -7.66 -10.18
CA GLY A 632 21.02 -6.43 -10.29
C GLY A 632 21.24 -6.02 -11.74
N GLU A 633 21.57 -6.99 -12.61
CA GLU A 633 21.72 -6.77 -14.05
C GLU A 633 20.44 -6.19 -14.69
N ALA A 634 19.27 -6.76 -14.34
CA ALA A 634 17.97 -6.27 -14.84
C ALA A 634 17.71 -4.83 -14.41
N THR A 635 18.04 -4.50 -13.16
CA THR A 635 17.89 -3.14 -12.62
C THR A 635 18.81 -2.16 -13.36
N ALA A 636 20.07 -2.52 -13.57
CA ALA A 636 21.02 -1.68 -14.30
C ALA A 636 20.58 -1.45 -15.76
N TRP A 637 20.08 -2.48 -16.46
CA TRP A 637 19.51 -2.33 -17.79
C TRP A 637 18.31 -1.39 -17.82
N ASN A 638 17.44 -1.44 -16.81
CA ASN A 638 16.29 -0.53 -16.73
C ASN A 638 16.74 0.92 -16.55
N ASN A 639 17.74 1.16 -15.70
CA ASN A 639 18.29 2.49 -15.47
C ASN A 639 19.07 3.01 -16.69
N LEU A 640 19.80 2.14 -17.41
CA LEU A 640 20.41 2.47 -18.71
C LEU A 640 19.36 2.92 -19.73
N GLY A 641 18.22 2.21 -19.79
CA GLY A 641 17.11 2.58 -20.66
C GLY A 641 16.57 3.98 -20.36
N ASN A 642 16.46 4.35 -19.09
CA ASN A 642 16.08 5.71 -18.70
C ASN A 642 17.12 6.74 -19.19
N SER A 643 18.42 6.50 -18.94
CA SER A 643 19.50 7.39 -19.39
C SER A 643 19.54 7.55 -20.91
N TYR A 644 19.32 6.46 -21.67
CA TYR A 644 19.21 6.55 -23.14
C TYR A 644 18.00 7.37 -23.56
N GLY A 645 16.89 7.22 -22.85
CA GLY A 645 15.66 8.01 -23.09
C GLY A 645 15.89 9.51 -22.88
N ASP A 646 16.60 9.89 -21.82
CA ASP A 646 16.95 11.27 -21.52
C ASP A 646 17.90 11.89 -22.56
N LEU A 647 18.73 11.07 -23.18
CA LEU A 647 19.61 11.46 -24.29
C LEU A 647 18.93 11.43 -25.67
N GLY A 648 17.62 11.11 -25.74
CA GLY A 648 16.91 10.99 -27.04
C GLY A 648 17.24 9.71 -27.83
N ARG A 649 18.03 8.78 -27.27
CA ARG A 649 18.42 7.50 -27.90
C ARG A 649 17.33 6.45 -27.68
N PHE A 650 16.16 6.69 -28.27
CA PHE A 650 14.95 5.90 -27.94
C PHE A 650 15.00 4.44 -28.37
N ASP A 651 15.73 4.10 -29.44
CA ASP A 651 15.93 2.70 -29.87
C ASP A 651 16.81 1.94 -28.87
N ASP A 652 17.86 2.58 -28.34
CA ASP A 652 18.71 1.99 -27.31
C ASP A 652 17.93 1.83 -25.99
N ALA A 653 17.10 2.82 -25.63
CA ALA A 653 16.18 2.76 -24.48
C ALA A 653 15.20 1.58 -24.63
N LEU A 654 14.61 1.43 -25.81
CA LEU A 654 13.71 0.31 -26.13
C LEU A 654 14.39 -1.02 -25.90
N HIS A 655 15.59 -1.21 -26.44
CA HIS A 655 16.38 -2.44 -26.27
C HIS A 655 16.73 -2.71 -24.80
N ALA A 656 17.14 -1.69 -24.07
CA ALA A 656 17.52 -1.81 -22.66
C ALA A 656 16.32 -2.24 -21.80
N HIS A 657 15.15 -1.59 -21.96
CA HIS A 657 13.95 -1.96 -21.23
C HIS A 657 13.40 -3.35 -21.59
N GLN A 658 13.56 -3.79 -22.87
CA GLN A 658 13.21 -5.15 -23.26
C GLN A 658 14.11 -6.17 -22.57
N THR A 659 15.41 -5.91 -22.51
CA THR A 659 16.38 -6.77 -21.82
C THR A 659 16.07 -6.84 -20.31
N ALA A 660 15.81 -5.70 -19.68
CA ALA A 660 15.42 -5.64 -18.27
C ALA A 660 14.15 -6.46 -17.98
N ARG A 661 13.12 -6.31 -18.82
CA ARG A 661 11.87 -7.09 -18.73
C ARG A 661 12.13 -8.60 -18.79
N ASP A 662 12.96 -9.05 -19.73
CA ASP A 662 13.24 -10.48 -19.95
C ASP A 662 14.03 -11.07 -18.78
N LEU A 663 14.99 -10.31 -18.24
CA LEU A 663 15.75 -10.69 -17.05
C LEU A 663 14.86 -10.75 -15.79
N HIS A 664 14.00 -9.75 -15.56
CA HIS A 664 13.02 -9.81 -14.47
C HIS A 664 12.03 -10.96 -14.63
N GLN A 665 11.67 -11.32 -15.87
CA GLN A 665 10.85 -12.51 -16.10
C GLN A 665 11.59 -13.80 -15.73
N GLN A 666 12.88 -13.91 -16.00
CA GLN A 666 13.70 -15.08 -15.64
C GLN A 666 13.87 -15.22 -14.11
N THR A 667 14.00 -14.11 -13.40
CA THR A 667 14.13 -14.10 -11.93
C THR A 667 12.78 -14.25 -11.21
N GLY A 668 11.65 -14.18 -11.94
CA GLY A 668 10.31 -14.17 -11.35
C GLY A 668 9.97 -12.86 -10.63
N ASP A 669 10.76 -11.80 -10.82
CA ASP A 669 10.47 -10.48 -10.26
C ASP A 669 9.35 -9.78 -11.03
N THR A 670 8.13 -9.98 -10.58
CA THR A 670 6.92 -9.38 -11.17
C THR A 670 6.87 -7.86 -11.03
N HIS A 671 7.51 -7.32 -9.98
CA HIS A 671 7.57 -5.87 -9.75
C HIS A 671 8.52 -5.18 -10.73
N GLY A 672 9.75 -5.66 -10.83
CA GLY A 672 10.72 -5.15 -11.79
C GLY A 672 10.24 -5.31 -13.24
N LYS A 673 9.57 -6.45 -13.55
CA LYS A 673 8.94 -6.68 -14.85
C LYS A 673 7.87 -5.63 -15.17
N ALA A 674 7.02 -5.26 -14.20
CA ALA A 674 5.99 -4.23 -14.40
C ALA A 674 6.61 -2.86 -14.69
N THR A 675 7.64 -2.49 -13.93
CA THR A 675 8.39 -1.25 -14.15
C THR A 675 9.05 -1.21 -15.53
N ALA A 676 9.68 -2.31 -15.95
CA ALA A 676 10.29 -2.40 -17.29
C ALA A 676 9.24 -2.28 -18.41
N TRP A 677 8.05 -2.86 -18.26
CA TRP A 677 6.94 -2.67 -19.20
C TRP A 677 6.46 -1.22 -19.26
N ASN A 678 6.36 -0.53 -18.13
CA ASN A 678 5.98 0.88 -18.09
C ASN A 678 6.97 1.76 -18.83
N ASN A 679 8.28 1.55 -18.59
CA ASN A 679 9.33 2.31 -19.23
C ASN A 679 9.44 1.98 -20.73
N LEU A 680 9.22 0.71 -21.10
CA LEU A 680 9.11 0.28 -22.50
C LEU A 680 8.00 1.03 -23.23
N GLY A 681 6.82 1.17 -22.58
CA GLY A 681 5.71 1.96 -23.12
C GLY A 681 6.07 3.43 -23.31
N GLY A 682 6.84 4.02 -22.38
CA GLY A 682 7.38 5.37 -22.50
C GLY A 682 8.30 5.53 -23.72
N ALA A 683 9.25 4.61 -23.91
CA ALA A 683 10.16 4.60 -25.06
C ALA A 683 9.42 4.43 -26.40
N LEU A 684 8.45 3.50 -26.45
CA LEU A 684 7.62 3.27 -27.64
C LEU A 684 6.78 4.52 -28.01
N LYS A 685 6.26 5.24 -27.01
CA LYS A 685 5.55 6.51 -27.22
C LYS A 685 6.46 7.54 -27.88
N LYS A 686 7.71 7.68 -27.41
CA LYS A 686 8.69 8.59 -28.02
C LYS A 686 9.03 8.22 -29.45
N LEU A 687 9.07 6.92 -29.76
CA LEU A 687 9.22 6.39 -31.13
C LEU A 687 7.94 6.47 -31.98
N ARG A 688 6.88 7.13 -31.49
CA ARG A 688 5.55 7.25 -32.14
C ARG A 688 4.86 5.90 -32.43
N ARG A 689 5.28 4.82 -31.78
CA ARG A 689 4.68 3.48 -31.88
C ARG A 689 3.55 3.33 -30.85
N PHE A 690 2.51 4.11 -31.02
CA PHE A 690 1.48 4.31 -29.98
C PHE A 690 0.68 3.05 -29.66
N ASP A 691 0.36 2.19 -30.63
CA ASP A 691 -0.39 0.94 -30.37
C ASP A 691 0.44 -0.02 -29.53
N ASP A 692 1.74 -0.16 -29.83
CA ASP A 692 2.66 -0.96 -29.05
C ASP A 692 2.86 -0.37 -27.64
N ALA A 693 2.91 0.96 -27.54
CA ALA A 693 3.01 1.66 -26.26
C ALA A 693 1.78 1.41 -25.37
N LEU A 694 0.56 1.50 -25.92
CA LEU A 694 -0.67 1.18 -25.18
C LEU A 694 -0.63 -0.25 -24.65
N HIS A 695 -0.27 -1.23 -25.49
CA HIS A 695 -0.18 -2.63 -25.05
C HIS A 695 0.84 -2.81 -23.92
N ALA A 696 2.00 -2.17 -24.01
CA ALA A 696 3.03 -2.23 -22.98
C ALA A 696 2.56 -1.60 -21.67
N LEU A 697 1.93 -0.42 -21.73
CA LEU A 697 1.43 0.32 -20.56
C LEU A 697 0.23 -0.38 -19.89
N GLU A 698 -0.68 -0.97 -20.67
CA GLU A 698 -1.77 -1.79 -20.14
C GLU A 698 -1.23 -3.02 -19.41
N THR A 699 -0.21 -3.67 -19.98
CA THR A 699 0.46 -4.81 -19.33
C THR A 699 1.14 -4.36 -18.02
N ALA A 700 1.82 -3.20 -18.03
CA ALA A 700 2.43 -2.63 -16.85
C ALA A 700 1.40 -2.34 -15.75
N ARG A 701 0.30 -1.66 -16.11
CA ARG A 701 -0.82 -1.37 -15.21
C ARG A 701 -1.35 -2.64 -14.57
N ASP A 702 -1.67 -3.66 -15.37
CA ASP A 702 -2.23 -4.92 -14.89
C ASP A 702 -1.27 -5.66 -13.94
N LEU A 703 0.02 -5.65 -14.25
CA LEU A 703 1.06 -6.22 -13.38
C LEU A 703 1.23 -5.42 -12.09
N HIS A 704 1.23 -4.08 -12.16
CA HIS A 704 1.26 -3.25 -10.96
C HIS A 704 0.03 -3.46 -10.10
N GLN A 705 -1.15 -3.57 -10.70
CA GLN A 705 -2.40 -3.87 -10.01
C GLN A 705 -2.36 -5.25 -9.36
N GLN A 706 -1.88 -6.29 -10.06
CA GLN A 706 -1.70 -7.64 -9.50
C GLN A 706 -0.70 -7.68 -8.34
N ASN A 707 0.36 -6.87 -8.43
CA ASN A 707 1.37 -6.76 -7.38
C ASN A 707 0.96 -5.81 -6.26
N GLY A 708 -0.15 -5.08 -6.42
CA GLY A 708 -0.63 -4.06 -5.51
C GLY A 708 0.23 -2.84 -5.36
N ASN A 709 1.04 -2.59 -6.34
CA ASN A 709 1.83 -1.38 -6.41
C ASN A 709 1.00 -0.22 -6.97
N THR A 710 0.20 0.40 -6.10
CA THR A 710 -0.66 1.54 -6.47
C THR A 710 0.12 2.74 -6.98
N HIS A 711 1.39 2.89 -6.56
CA HIS A 711 2.27 3.95 -7.08
C HIS A 711 2.67 3.68 -8.54
N GLY A 712 3.09 2.46 -8.85
CA GLY A 712 3.41 2.05 -10.22
C GLY A 712 2.18 2.03 -11.13
N GLU A 713 1.03 1.61 -10.58
CA GLU A 713 -0.26 1.66 -11.28
C GLU A 713 -0.63 3.09 -11.68
N ALA A 714 -0.48 4.07 -10.77
CA ALA A 714 -0.73 5.48 -11.07
C ALA A 714 0.19 6.01 -12.18
N GLY A 715 1.48 5.67 -12.14
CA GLY A 715 2.43 6.02 -13.21
C GLY A 715 2.05 5.41 -14.56
N ALA A 716 1.61 4.15 -14.59
CA ALA A 716 1.15 3.49 -15.81
C ALA A 716 -0.13 4.15 -16.36
N TRP A 717 -1.08 4.52 -15.52
CA TRP A 717 -2.27 5.27 -15.90
C TRP A 717 -1.93 6.65 -16.48
N ASN A 718 -0.97 7.38 -15.87
CA ASN A 718 -0.51 8.66 -16.41
C ASN A 718 0.09 8.52 -17.80
N ASN A 719 0.95 7.51 -18.00
CA ASN A 719 1.55 7.22 -19.30
C ASN A 719 0.51 6.76 -20.34
N LEU A 720 -0.51 5.99 -19.94
CA LEU A 720 -1.66 5.64 -20.81
C LEU A 720 -2.43 6.89 -21.23
N GLY A 721 -2.71 7.79 -20.31
CA GLY A 721 -3.38 9.07 -20.62
C GLY A 721 -2.66 9.87 -21.68
N ASN A 722 -1.34 10.01 -21.52
CA ASN A 722 -0.49 10.68 -22.50
C ASN A 722 -0.44 9.95 -23.86
N ALA A 723 -0.46 8.61 -23.88
CA ALA A 723 -0.50 7.83 -25.11
C ALA A 723 -1.86 7.96 -25.82
N TYR A 724 -2.96 7.94 -25.07
CA TYR A 724 -4.31 8.21 -25.62
C TYR A 724 -4.43 9.62 -26.16
N GLY A 725 -3.88 10.64 -25.47
CA GLY A 725 -3.82 12.02 -25.93
C GLY A 725 -3.12 12.14 -27.29
N ALA A 726 -1.96 11.49 -27.45
CA ALA A 726 -1.23 11.48 -28.70
C ALA A 726 -2.02 10.83 -29.87
N LEU A 727 -2.89 9.87 -29.57
CA LEU A 727 -3.82 9.25 -30.50
C LEU A 727 -5.12 10.02 -30.69
N ARG A 728 -5.26 11.19 -30.09
CA ARG A 728 -6.49 12.02 -30.06
C ARG A 728 -7.72 11.33 -29.47
N ARG A 729 -7.50 10.29 -28.63
CA ARG A 729 -8.55 9.59 -27.88
C ARG A 729 -8.76 10.31 -26.54
N PHE A 730 -9.26 11.52 -26.60
CA PHE A 730 -9.26 12.44 -25.46
C PHE A 730 -10.14 11.99 -24.30
N ASP A 731 -11.27 11.31 -24.55
CA ASP A 731 -12.12 10.78 -23.47
C ASP A 731 -11.39 9.68 -22.68
N ASP A 732 -10.66 8.79 -23.37
CA ASP A 732 -9.84 7.76 -22.73
C ASP A 732 -8.65 8.38 -21.99
N ALA A 733 -8.05 9.44 -22.56
CA ALA A 733 -6.97 10.20 -21.93
C ALA A 733 -7.41 10.84 -20.62
N LEU A 734 -8.56 11.55 -20.61
CA LEU A 734 -9.11 12.16 -19.41
C LEU A 734 -9.38 11.10 -18.33
N HIS A 735 -10.04 9.99 -18.67
CA HIS A 735 -10.31 8.92 -17.73
C HIS A 735 -9.03 8.35 -17.12
N ALA A 736 -8.00 8.11 -17.94
CA ALA A 736 -6.72 7.57 -17.48
C ALA A 736 -5.99 8.56 -16.55
N LEU A 737 -5.94 9.85 -16.92
CA LEU A 737 -5.28 10.89 -16.14
C LEU A 737 -6.02 11.20 -14.83
N GLU A 738 -7.35 11.20 -14.84
CA GLU A 738 -8.15 11.33 -13.62
C GLU A 738 -7.92 10.17 -12.67
N THR A 739 -7.84 8.94 -13.21
CA THR A 739 -7.50 7.75 -12.41
C THR A 739 -6.09 7.85 -11.84
N ALA A 740 -5.11 8.29 -12.63
CA ALA A 740 -3.75 8.51 -12.19
C ALA A 740 -3.68 9.54 -11.05
N ARG A 741 -4.35 10.70 -11.23
CA ARG A 741 -4.47 11.76 -10.22
C ARG A 741 -5.01 11.21 -8.91
N ASP A 742 -6.14 10.51 -8.96
CA ASP A 742 -6.81 9.97 -7.77
C ASP A 742 -5.93 8.96 -7.04
N LEU A 743 -5.23 8.09 -7.76
CA LEU A 743 -4.27 7.15 -7.19
C LEU A 743 -3.04 7.85 -6.59
N HIS A 744 -2.51 8.89 -7.25
CA HIS A 744 -1.41 9.67 -6.68
C HIS A 744 -1.83 10.42 -5.42
N GLN A 745 -3.03 11.00 -5.40
CA GLN A 745 -3.60 11.65 -4.22
C GLN A 745 -3.80 10.66 -3.06
N GLN A 746 -4.35 9.48 -3.34
CA GLN A 746 -4.51 8.41 -2.34
C GLN A 746 -3.18 7.94 -1.77
N ASN A 747 -2.13 7.92 -2.59
CA ASN A 747 -0.79 7.51 -2.19
C ASN A 747 0.00 8.64 -1.48
N GLY A 748 -0.55 9.86 -1.38
CA GLY A 748 0.16 11.04 -0.88
C GLY A 748 1.33 11.47 -1.76
N ASN A 749 1.35 11.08 -3.03
CA ASN A 749 2.38 11.45 -4.00
C ASN A 749 2.02 12.79 -4.66
N THR A 750 2.31 13.89 -3.97
CA THR A 750 2.00 15.25 -4.46
C THR A 750 2.72 15.59 -5.77
N HIS A 751 3.90 14.99 -6.03
CA HIS A 751 4.59 15.19 -7.31
C HIS A 751 3.85 14.51 -8.47
N GLY A 752 3.47 13.24 -8.31
CA GLY A 752 2.69 12.52 -9.32
C GLY A 752 1.32 13.14 -9.56
N GLU A 753 0.66 13.61 -8.48
CA GLU A 753 -0.61 14.34 -8.56
C GLU A 753 -0.47 15.63 -9.40
N ALA A 754 0.60 16.40 -9.16
CA ALA A 754 0.89 17.62 -9.93
C ALA A 754 1.12 17.30 -11.42
N THR A 755 1.85 16.23 -11.73
CA THR A 755 2.09 15.78 -13.11
C THR A 755 0.78 15.39 -13.79
N ALA A 756 -0.09 14.62 -13.12
CA ALA A 756 -1.38 14.22 -13.67
C ALA A 756 -2.30 15.44 -13.91
N TRP A 757 -2.31 16.42 -13.01
CA TRP A 757 -3.02 17.68 -13.22
C TRP A 757 -2.49 18.47 -14.41
N ASN A 758 -1.17 18.53 -14.59
CA ASN A 758 -0.56 19.21 -15.73
C ASN A 758 -0.93 18.53 -17.06
N ASP A 759 -0.92 17.20 -17.11
CA ASP A 759 -1.29 16.43 -18.29
C ASP A 759 -2.80 16.50 -18.59
N LEU A 760 -3.66 16.56 -17.55
CA LEU A 760 -5.07 16.89 -17.69
C LEU A 760 -5.26 18.27 -18.32
N GLY A 761 -4.50 19.28 -17.88
CA GLY A 761 -4.51 20.62 -18.43
C GLY A 761 -4.18 20.63 -19.92
N ASN A 762 -3.13 19.92 -20.32
CA ASN A 762 -2.77 19.77 -21.74
C ASN A 762 -3.90 19.11 -22.55
N THR A 763 -4.53 18.07 -22.00
CA THR A 763 -5.66 17.38 -22.65
C THR A 763 -6.88 18.30 -22.78
N TYR A 764 -7.18 19.13 -21.77
CA TYR A 764 -8.24 20.12 -21.84
C TYR A 764 -7.95 21.23 -22.86
N GLN A 765 -6.68 21.64 -23.02
CA GLN A 765 -6.28 22.58 -24.08
C GLN A 765 -6.58 22.02 -25.47
N GLU A 766 -6.22 20.78 -25.75
CA GLU A 766 -6.50 20.11 -27.01
C GLU A 766 -8.01 20.01 -27.29
N LEU A 767 -8.81 19.84 -26.25
CA LEU A 767 -10.28 19.86 -26.30
C LEU A 767 -10.86 21.28 -26.36
N ARG A 768 -10.03 22.34 -26.36
CA ARG A 768 -10.43 23.75 -26.27
C ARG A 768 -11.27 24.11 -25.05
N ARG A 769 -11.13 23.32 -23.98
CA ARG A 769 -11.74 23.58 -22.66
C ARG A 769 -10.78 24.42 -21.80
N PHE A 770 -10.55 25.67 -22.26
CA PHE A 770 -9.47 26.51 -21.72
C PHE A 770 -9.64 26.87 -20.23
N GLU A 771 -10.86 27.04 -19.72
CA GLU A 771 -11.10 27.32 -18.30
C GLU A 771 -10.73 26.10 -17.43
N ASP A 772 -11.05 24.88 -17.88
CA ASP A 772 -10.66 23.65 -17.19
C ASP A 772 -9.13 23.46 -17.26
N ALA A 773 -8.51 23.80 -18.38
CA ALA A 773 -7.06 23.78 -18.54
C ALA A 773 -6.36 24.77 -17.58
N LEU A 774 -6.88 26.01 -17.46
CA LEU A 774 -6.36 26.97 -16.50
C LEU A 774 -6.42 26.42 -15.07
N HIS A 775 -7.56 25.88 -14.68
CA HIS A 775 -7.72 25.30 -13.35
C HIS A 775 -6.73 24.15 -13.10
N ALA A 776 -6.58 23.25 -14.06
CA ALA A 776 -5.68 22.10 -13.96
C ALA A 776 -4.20 22.55 -13.85
N HIS A 777 -3.74 23.45 -14.72
CA HIS A 777 -2.37 23.97 -14.66
C HIS A 777 -2.10 24.82 -13.42
N GLN A 778 -3.09 25.58 -12.91
CA GLN A 778 -2.96 26.32 -11.65
C GLN A 778 -2.79 25.34 -10.47
N THR A 779 -3.59 24.28 -10.45
CA THR A 779 -3.48 23.24 -9.40
C THR A 779 -2.12 22.53 -9.47
N ALA A 780 -1.66 22.18 -10.68
CA ALA A 780 -0.34 21.58 -10.90
C ALA A 780 0.78 22.48 -10.37
N ARG A 781 0.74 23.78 -10.73
CA ARG A 781 1.70 24.79 -10.26
C ARG A 781 1.74 24.86 -8.73
N ASP A 782 0.59 24.95 -8.08
CA ASP A 782 0.51 25.09 -6.63
C ASP A 782 1.06 23.84 -5.92
N LEU A 783 0.79 22.66 -6.45
CA LEU A 783 1.36 21.40 -5.96
C LEU A 783 2.88 21.31 -6.18
N TYR A 784 3.39 21.72 -7.35
CA TYR A 784 4.83 21.78 -7.60
C TYR A 784 5.54 22.78 -6.69
N GLN A 785 4.93 23.95 -6.44
CA GLN A 785 5.45 24.94 -5.51
C GLN A 785 5.46 24.39 -4.08
N GLN A 786 4.41 23.70 -3.66
CA GLN A 786 4.32 23.10 -2.33
C GLN A 786 5.40 22.02 -2.10
N ASN A 787 5.73 21.23 -3.11
CA ASN A 787 6.74 20.17 -3.00
C ASN A 787 8.15 20.61 -3.39
N GLY A 788 8.35 21.91 -3.70
CA GLY A 788 9.64 22.49 -4.02
C GLY A 788 10.21 22.09 -5.39
N ASN A 789 9.38 21.59 -6.30
CA ASN A 789 9.80 21.23 -7.65
C ASN A 789 9.76 22.43 -8.58
N ALA A 790 10.85 23.23 -8.58
CA ALA A 790 10.95 24.45 -9.37
C ALA A 790 10.88 24.19 -10.89
N HIS A 791 11.38 23.07 -11.39
CA HIS A 791 11.28 22.70 -12.80
C HIS A 791 9.83 22.36 -13.21
N GLY A 792 9.10 21.58 -12.40
CA GLY A 792 7.66 21.33 -12.64
C GLY A 792 6.83 22.61 -12.53
N GLU A 793 7.18 23.49 -11.57
CA GLU A 793 6.54 24.80 -11.43
C GLU A 793 6.73 25.66 -12.70
N ALA A 794 7.95 25.70 -13.26
CA ALA A 794 8.24 26.41 -14.50
C ALA A 794 7.42 25.85 -15.69
N THR A 795 7.36 24.53 -15.83
CA THR A 795 6.54 23.86 -16.84
C THR A 795 5.06 24.23 -16.72
N ALA A 796 4.51 24.20 -15.52
CA ALA A 796 3.11 24.55 -15.27
C ALA A 796 2.83 26.04 -15.57
N TRP A 797 3.76 26.95 -15.23
CA TRP A 797 3.68 28.36 -15.60
C TRP A 797 3.72 28.55 -17.10
N ASN A 798 4.56 27.82 -17.82
CA ASN A 798 4.65 27.89 -19.27
C ASN A 798 3.33 27.42 -19.93
N ASN A 799 2.74 26.33 -19.45
CA ASN A 799 1.45 25.82 -19.93
C ASN A 799 0.28 26.77 -19.60
N LEU A 800 0.31 27.42 -18.42
CA LEU A 800 -0.61 28.53 -18.12
C LEU A 800 -0.49 29.65 -19.13
N GLY A 801 0.74 30.07 -19.47
CA GLY A 801 1.01 31.09 -20.47
C GLY A 801 0.43 30.73 -21.84
N ASN A 802 0.63 29.49 -22.29
CA ASN A 802 0.07 28.98 -23.54
C ASN A 802 -1.48 29.03 -23.52
N THR A 803 -2.10 28.59 -22.38
CA THR A 803 -3.56 28.68 -22.25
C THR A 803 -4.08 30.12 -22.26
N TYR A 804 -3.36 31.06 -21.64
CA TYR A 804 -3.70 32.49 -21.70
C TYR A 804 -3.55 33.07 -23.11
N GLN A 805 -2.56 32.62 -23.92
CA GLN A 805 -2.42 33.02 -25.32
C GLN A 805 -3.64 32.58 -26.15
N GLU A 806 -4.10 31.34 -25.99
CA GLU A 806 -5.29 30.82 -26.66
C GLU A 806 -6.55 31.64 -26.29
N LEU A 807 -6.65 32.10 -25.05
CA LEU A 807 -7.71 33.00 -24.56
C LEU A 807 -7.48 34.45 -24.95
N ARG A 808 -6.42 34.79 -25.71
CA ARG A 808 -5.98 36.15 -26.07
C ARG A 808 -5.71 37.08 -24.89
N ARG A 809 -5.40 36.49 -23.71
CA ARG A 809 -5.01 37.23 -22.51
C ARG A 809 -3.48 37.41 -22.49
N PHE A 810 -2.96 38.17 -23.45
CA PHE A 810 -1.53 38.25 -23.74
C PHE A 810 -0.69 38.88 -22.62
N ASP A 811 -1.25 39.78 -21.79
CA ASP A 811 -0.54 40.32 -20.62
C ASP A 811 -0.32 39.22 -19.54
N ASP A 812 -1.36 38.39 -19.28
CA ASP A 812 -1.27 37.28 -18.35
C ASP A 812 -0.32 36.18 -18.89
N ALA A 813 -0.36 35.92 -20.20
CA ALA A 813 0.57 35.00 -20.87
C ALA A 813 2.02 35.48 -20.73
N LEU A 814 2.28 36.76 -20.99
CA LEU A 814 3.62 37.36 -20.86
C LEU A 814 4.14 37.20 -19.43
N HIS A 815 3.31 37.49 -18.43
CA HIS A 815 3.69 37.32 -17.03
C HIS A 815 4.00 35.85 -16.69
N ALA A 816 3.18 34.89 -17.15
CA ALA A 816 3.38 33.47 -16.90
C ALA A 816 4.70 32.98 -17.51
N HIS A 817 4.96 33.29 -18.79
CA HIS A 817 6.20 32.87 -19.45
C HIS A 817 7.45 33.56 -18.87
N GLN A 818 7.36 34.82 -18.43
CA GLN A 818 8.47 35.46 -17.73
C GLN A 818 8.76 34.80 -16.39
N THR A 819 7.74 34.33 -15.69
CA THR A 819 7.89 33.60 -14.43
C THR A 819 8.53 32.25 -14.67
N ALA A 820 8.06 31.49 -15.68
CA ALA A 820 8.66 30.23 -16.11
C ALA A 820 10.15 30.40 -16.41
N ARG A 821 10.49 31.38 -17.27
CA ARG A 821 11.88 31.69 -17.60
C ARG A 821 12.76 31.96 -16.38
N CYS A 822 12.25 32.73 -15.40
CA CYS A 822 13.01 33.02 -14.19
C CYS A 822 13.26 31.77 -13.34
N LEU A 823 12.34 30.81 -13.34
CA LEU A 823 12.48 29.54 -12.67
C LEU A 823 13.49 28.66 -13.39
N ASP A 824 13.39 28.54 -14.73
CA ASP A 824 14.31 27.76 -15.56
C ASP A 824 15.76 28.32 -15.43
N GLN A 825 15.93 29.62 -15.41
CA GLN A 825 17.21 30.26 -15.19
C GLN A 825 17.80 29.92 -13.81
N LYS A 826 16.98 29.84 -12.76
CA LYS A 826 17.40 29.46 -11.41
C LYS A 826 17.77 27.98 -11.32
N THR A 827 17.10 27.13 -12.07
CA THR A 827 17.36 25.67 -12.09
C THR A 827 18.50 25.30 -13.05
N GLY A 828 18.94 26.23 -13.89
CA GLY A 828 19.93 25.98 -14.94
C GLY A 828 19.38 25.21 -16.14
N ASP A 829 18.03 25.18 -16.31
CA ASP A 829 17.39 24.57 -17.47
C ASP A 829 17.43 25.52 -18.68
N THR A 830 18.52 25.44 -19.44
CA THR A 830 18.74 26.29 -20.64
C THR A 830 17.71 26.05 -21.72
N ASN A 831 17.22 24.82 -21.85
CA ASN A 831 16.20 24.47 -22.85
C ASN A 831 14.83 25.04 -22.47
N GLY A 832 14.42 24.88 -21.20
CA GLY A 832 13.22 25.49 -20.63
C GLY A 832 13.24 27.02 -20.76
N GLU A 833 14.39 27.65 -20.45
CA GLU A 833 14.57 29.11 -20.60
C GLU A 833 14.37 29.55 -22.07
N ALA A 834 14.93 28.79 -23.02
CA ALA A 834 14.81 29.11 -24.43
C ALA A 834 13.35 28.97 -24.95
N ILE A 835 12.62 27.92 -24.55
CA ILE A 835 11.20 27.74 -24.86
C ILE A 835 10.39 28.90 -24.28
N ALA A 836 10.68 29.29 -23.04
CA ALA A 836 9.99 30.45 -22.43
C ALA A 836 10.27 31.75 -23.21
N TRP A 837 11.50 31.97 -23.71
CA TRP A 837 11.79 33.11 -24.57
C TRP A 837 11.01 33.08 -25.86
N ASN A 838 10.85 31.95 -26.53
CA ASN A 838 10.03 31.78 -27.72
C ASN A 838 8.57 32.19 -27.47
N ASN A 839 8.00 31.68 -26.38
CA ASN A 839 6.64 31.96 -25.96
C ASN A 839 6.43 33.41 -25.51
N ILE A 840 7.44 34.04 -24.88
CA ILE A 840 7.44 35.50 -24.62
C ILE A 840 7.38 36.28 -25.94
N GLY A 841 8.10 35.87 -26.97
CA GLY A 841 8.04 36.46 -28.32
C GLY A 841 6.63 36.42 -28.88
N THR A 842 5.96 35.28 -28.81
CA THR A 842 4.58 35.11 -29.27
C THR A 842 3.60 35.99 -28.47
N ALA A 843 3.77 36.12 -27.14
CA ALA A 843 2.97 36.98 -26.29
C ALA A 843 3.18 38.46 -26.65
N TYR A 844 4.40 38.92 -26.89
CA TYR A 844 4.68 40.27 -27.33
C TYR A 844 4.07 40.57 -28.72
N ARG A 845 4.11 39.61 -29.63
CA ARG A 845 3.44 39.73 -30.94
C ARG A 845 1.93 39.90 -30.75
N GLY A 846 1.32 39.14 -29.89
CA GLY A 846 -0.11 39.26 -29.54
C GLY A 846 -0.48 40.63 -28.95
N LEU A 847 0.43 41.27 -28.21
CA LEU A 847 0.28 42.65 -27.67
C LEU A 847 0.60 43.75 -28.70
N GLY A 848 1.00 43.41 -29.94
CA GLY A 848 1.47 44.38 -30.94
C GLY A 848 2.85 44.96 -30.63
N ARG A 849 3.61 44.42 -29.72
CA ARG A 849 4.98 44.83 -29.30
C ARG A 849 6.00 44.10 -30.15
N VAL A 850 5.99 44.37 -31.44
CA VAL A 850 6.66 43.55 -32.43
C VAL A 850 8.20 43.60 -32.32
N ASP A 851 8.77 44.75 -31.98
CA ASP A 851 10.22 44.89 -31.80
C ASP A 851 10.75 44.02 -30.65
N GLU A 852 10.00 43.98 -29.58
CA GLU A 852 10.37 43.13 -28.42
C GLU A 852 10.16 41.64 -28.72
N ALA A 853 9.16 41.30 -29.53
CA ALA A 853 8.93 39.95 -30.01
C ALA A 853 10.10 39.44 -30.86
N VAL A 854 10.64 40.25 -31.77
CA VAL A 854 11.82 39.91 -32.58
C VAL A 854 13.06 39.69 -31.71
N VAL A 855 13.27 40.51 -30.66
CA VAL A 855 14.39 40.33 -29.73
C VAL A 855 14.27 39.01 -28.98
N ALA A 856 13.07 38.72 -28.45
CA ALA A 856 12.81 37.47 -27.73
C ALA A 856 13.01 36.24 -28.62
N GLY A 857 12.48 36.24 -29.86
CA GLY A 857 12.65 35.13 -30.80
C GLY A 857 14.12 34.90 -31.19
N LYS A 858 14.88 35.96 -31.42
CA LYS A 858 16.34 35.85 -31.68
C LYS A 858 17.09 35.23 -30.48
N GLN A 859 16.70 35.57 -29.28
CA GLN A 859 17.29 34.99 -28.06
C GLN A 859 16.96 33.51 -27.94
N ALA A 860 15.71 33.10 -28.16
CA ALA A 860 15.30 31.69 -28.17
C ALA A 860 16.10 30.86 -29.17
N VAL A 861 16.14 31.32 -30.43
CA VAL A 861 16.92 30.64 -31.50
C VAL A 861 18.41 30.48 -31.12
N ALA A 862 19.04 31.53 -30.62
CA ALA A 862 20.46 31.48 -30.22
C ALA A 862 20.72 30.45 -29.13
N MET A 863 19.82 30.32 -28.17
CA MET A 863 19.95 29.36 -27.07
C MET A 863 19.70 27.92 -27.54
N LEU A 864 18.64 27.66 -28.30
CA LEU A 864 18.30 26.34 -28.79
C LEU A 864 19.34 25.78 -29.76
N ALA A 865 19.86 26.63 -30.64
CA ALA A 865 20.94 26.24 -31.54
C ALA A 865 22.25 25.90 -30.82
N ALA A 866 22.57 26.57 -29.69
CA ALA A 866 23.71 26.27 -28.86
C ALA A 866 23.57 24.88 -28.16
N GLU A 867 22.35 24.52 -27.75
CA GLU A 867 22.03 23.22 -27.15
C GLU A 867 21.90 22.10 -28.20
N ARG A 868 21.88 22.41 -29.49
CA ARG A 868 21.68 21.50 -30.63
C ARG A 868 20.31 20.79 -30.60
N ASP A 869 19.31 21.40 -29.99
CA ASP A 869 17.93 20.93 -30.13
C ASP A 869 17.36 21.43 -31.47
N TRP A 870 17.66 20.69 -32.53
CA TRP A 870 17.34 21.10 -33.89
C TRP A 870 15.84 21.18 -34.16
N PHE A 871 15.02 20.36 -33.50
CA PHE A 871 13.58 20.41 -33.68
C PHE A 871 12.98 21.72 -33.12
N LEU A 872 13.29 22.04 -31.85
CA LEU A 872 12.85 23.29 -31.24
C LEU A 872 13.51 24.53 -31.89
N THR A 873 14.72 24.38 -32.40
CA THR A 873 15.39 25.42 -33.19
C THR A 873 14.59 25.75 -34.46
N GLY A 874 14.10 24.71 -35.15
CA GLY A 874 13.22 24.87 -36.32
C GLY A 874 11.93 25.58 -35.99
N GLU A 875 11.28 25.21 -34.91
CA GLU A 875 10.06 25.84 -34.40
C GLU A 875 10.30 27.33 -34.06
N ALA A 876 11.36 27.64 -33.33
CA ALA A 876 11.71 29.00 -32.94
C ALA A 876 12.03 29.89 -34.15
N TRP A 877 12.72 29.35 -35.17
CA TRP A 877 12.93 30.07 -36.44
C TRP A 877 11.62 30.34 -37.18
N GLY A 878 10.69 29.40 -37.22
CA GLY A 878 9.35 29.56 -37.80
C GLY A 878 8.53 30.64 -37.11
N GLU A 879 8.52 30.66 -35.76
CA GLU A 879 7.87 31.70 -34.97
C GLU A 879 8.53 33.08 -35.16
N LEU A 880 9.88 33.13 -35.28
CA LEU A 880 10.60 34.36 -35.59
C LEU A 880 10.27 34.86 -37.01
N ALA A 881 10.21 33.97 -37.99
CA ALA A 881 9.80 34.36 -39.37
C ALA A 881 8.38 34.94 -39.42
N THR A 882 7.45 34.33 -38.70
CA THR A 882 6.08 34.84 -38.52
C THR A 882 6.08 36.21 -37.85
N THR A 883 6.95 36.41 -36.85
CA THR A 883 7.10 37.70 -36.15
C THR A 883 7.72 38.77 -37.04
N LEU A 884 8.74 38.43 -37.82
CA LEU A 884 9.37 39.31 -38.79
C LEU A 884 8.37 39.74 -39.89
N THR A 885 7.51 38.82 -40.33
CA THR A 885 6.42 39.14 -41.27
C THR A 885 5.46 40.16 -40.67
N ALA A 886 5.05 39.97 -39.38
CA ALA A 886 4.18 40.91 -38.67
C ALA A 886 4.85 42.28 -38.46
N ALA A 887 6.18 42.32 -38.34
CA ALA A 887 6.99 43.54 -38.23
C ALA A 887 7.09 44.35 -39.55
N GLY A 888 6.67 43.76 -40.66
CA GLY A 888 6.85 44.35 -41.97
C GLY A 888 8.32 44.50 -42.38
N VAL A 889 9.18 43.62 -41.91
CA VAL A 889 10.60 43.59 -42.25
C VAL A 889 10.77 43.05 -43.68
N ASP A 890 11.92 43.34 -44.28
CA ASP A 890 12.28 42.97 -45.66
C ASP A 890 12.03 41.44 -45.88
N THR A 891 11.36 41.17 -47.01
CA THR A 891 10.98 39.82 -47.42
C THR A 891 12.18 38.86 -47.45
N ALA A 892 13.38 39.33 -47.77
CA ALA A 892 14.61 38.55 -47.75
C ALA A 892 14.96 38.00 -46.33
N GLN A 893 14.70 38.80 -45.27
CA GLN A 893 14.95 38.34 -43.90
C GLN A 893 13.89 37.33 -43.43
N VAL A 894 12.66 37.47 -43.90
CA VAL A 894 11.59 36.49 -43.59
C VAL A 894 11.86 35.19 -44.31
N HIS A 895 12.31 35.26 -45.57
CA HIS A 895 12.71 34.09 -46.33
C HIS A 895 13.86 33.33 -45.70
N ASP A 896 14.95 34.03 -45.33
CA ASP A 896 16.10 33.45 -44.63
C ASP A 896 15.68 32.76 -43.32
N ALA A 897 14.80 33.36 -42.54
CA ALA A 897 14.32 32.73 -41.28
C ALA A 897 13.50 31.47 -41.54
N TRP A 898 12.69 31.40 -42.62
CA TRP A 898 12.00 30.17 -43.00
C TRP A 898 12.94 29.10 -43.55
N GLU A 899 14.00 29.46 -44.28
CA GLU A 899 15.05 28.53 -44.70
C GLU A 899 15.82 27.94 -43.53
N GLN A 900 16.17 28.77 -42.56
CA GLN A 900 16.80 28.32 -41.31
C GLN A 900 15.90 27.35 -40.52
N SER A 901 14.58 27.60 -40.51
CA SER A 901 13.59 26.69 -39.92
C SER A 901 13.60 25.33 -40.63
N ALA A 902 13.52 25.35 -41.99
CA ALA A 902 13.55 24.13 -42.79
C ALA A 902 14.85 23.35 -42.62
N GLN A 903 15.98 24.05 -42.55
CA GLN A 903 17.29 23.41 -42.31
C GLN A 903 17.36 22.76 -40.94
N ALA A 904 16.91 23.45 -39.90
CA ALA A 904 16.90 22.93 -38.54
C ALA A 904 16.02 21.67 -38.41
N TYR A 905 14.82 21.68 -39.01
CA TYR A 905 13.96 20.49 -39.06
C TYR A 905 14.58 19.34 -39.84
N THR A 906 15.33 19.62 -40.93
CA THR A 906 16.07 18.59 -41.65
C THR A 906 17.17 17.96 -40.78
N GLU A 907 17.91 18.77 -40.05
CA GLU A 907 18.92 18.27 -39.07
C GLU A 907 18.26 17.45 -37.93
N ALA A 908 17.03 17.76 -37.59
CA ALA A 908 16.23 17.02 -36.64
C ALA A 908 15.63 15.71 -37.19
N GLY A 909 15.70 15.50 -38.53
CA GLY A 909 15.02 14.39 -39.20
C GLY A 909 13.49 14.52 -39.27
N ALA A 910 12.96 15.75 -39.20
CA ALA A 910 11.55 16.09 -39.22
C ALA A 910 11.14 16.54 -40.66
N ASP A 911 11.04 15.57 -41.57
CA ASP A 911 10.87 15.82 -43.01
C ASP A 911 9.58 16.55 -43.37
N GLU A 912 8.49 16.29 -42.65
CA GLU A 912 7.20 16.94 -42.89
C GLU A 912 7.24 18.44 -42.50
N GLU A 913 7.77 18.76 -41.35
CA GLU A 913 7.94 20.12 -40.84
C GLU A 913 8.97 20.90 -41.66
N ALA A 914 10.05 20.24 -42.08
CA ALA A 914 11.03 20.83 -43.01
C ALA A 914 10.41 21.20 -44.36
N ALA A 915 9.58 20.32 -44.91
CA ALA A 915 8.88 20.60 -46.18
C ALA A 915 7.88 21.74 -46.02
N ALA A 916 7.14 21.82 -44.93
CA ALA A 916 6.21 22.91 -44.66
C ALA A 916 6.94 24.26 -44.52
N SER A 917 8.05 24.31 -43.81
CA SER A 917 8.87 25.53 -43.66
C SER A 917 9.47 25.97 -44.98
N GLN A 918 9.90 25.01 -45.82
CA GLN A 918 10.40 25.31 -47.18
C GLN A 918 9.32 25.84 -48.11
N GLU A 919 8.07 25.38 -47.98
CA GLU A 919 6.92 25.93 -48.71
C GLU A 919 6.64 27.39 -48.31
N HIS A 920 6.74 27.70 -47.03
CA HIS A 920 6.64 29.08 -46.55
C HIS A 920 7.79 29.97 -47.09
N ALA A 921 9.03 29.48 -47.09
CA ALA A 921 10.16 30.20 -47.68
C ALA A 921 9.91 30.51 -49.16
N ASN A 922 9.51 29.51 -49.97
CA ASN A 922 9.22 29.66 -51.38
C ASN A 922 8.04 30.62 -51.66
N SER A 923 7.06 30.65 -50.76
CA SER A 923 5.92 31.56 -50.91
C SER A 923 6.30 33.06 -50.74
N THR A 924 7.27 33.33 -49.87
CA THR A 924 7.82 34.67 -49.68
C THR A 924 8.62 35.17 -50.89
N GLU A 925 9.35 34.29 -51.57
CA GLU A 925 10.09 34.59 -52.82
C GLU A 925 9.13 34.96 -53.96
N THR A 926 7.99 34.28 -54.09
CA THR A 926 6.99 34.54 -55.13
C THR A 926 6.27 35.90 -54.96
N VAL A 927 6.14 36.40 -53.73
CA VAL A 927 5.58 37.73 -53.46
C VAL A 927 6.54 38.83 -53.92
N GLU A 928 7.84 38.66 -53.77
CA GLU A 928 8.87 39.61 -54.25
C GLU A 928 8.91 39.69 -55.80
N ALA A 929 8.75 38.58 -56.49
CA ALA A 929 8.72 38.51 -57.92
C ALA A 929 7.46 39.13 -58.57
N GLN A 930 6.40 39.38 -57.78
CA GLN A 930 5.15 40.00 -58.27
C GLN A 930 5.01 41.50 -57.95
N LEU A 931 5.94 42.09 -57.22
CA LEU A 931 5.99 43.55 -57.09
C LEU A 931 6.52 44.16 -58.33
N PRO A 932 5.72 45.09 -59.08
CA PRO A 932 6.23 45.68 -60.24
C PRO A 932 7.38 46.64 -59.94
N ALA A 933 8.51 46.46 -60.68
CA ALA A 933 9.60 47.42 -60.67
C ALA A 933 9.08 48.85 -60.75
N VAL A 934 9.35 49.69 -59.78
CA VAL A 934 9.09 51.12 -59.87
C VAL A 934 10.05 51.66 -60.90
N THR A 935 9.57 51.69 -62.17
CA THR A 935 10.21 52.41 -63.23
C THR A 935 9.89 53.92 -63.12
N ASP A 936 10.95 54.68 -63.00
CA ASP A 936 11.16 56.09 -63.26
C ASP A 936 9.90 56.96 -63.45
N LEU A 937 9.65 57.84 -62.50
CA LEU A 937 8.85 59.08 -62.68
C LEU A 937 9.75 60.16 -63.33
N PRO A 938 9.34 60.76 -64.47
CA PRO A 938 10.09 61.85 -65.02
C PRO A 938 10.02 63.11 -64.20
N GLU A 939 11.18 63.77 -64.06
CA GLU A 939 11.28 65.16 -63.57
C GLU A 939 10.30 66.06 -64.28
N LYS A 940 9.44 66.73 -63.59
CA LYS A 940 8.68 67.89 -64.07
C LYS A 940 9.14 69.18 -63.37
N ASP A 941 9.59 70.07 -64.24
CA ASP A 941 10.09 71.39 -64.03
C ASP A 941 9.28 72.24 -63.04
N ALA A 942 10.05 72.99 -62.29
CA ALA A 942 9.60 74.13 -61.54
C ALA A 942 9.17 75.26 -62.43
N ALA A 943 7.95 75.76 -62.29
CA ALA A 943 7.59 77.11 -62.55
C ALA A 943 6.43 77.61 -61.71
N SER A 944 6.76 78.51 -60.79
CA SER A 944 6.05 79.71 -60.35
C SER A 944 4.52 79.83 -60.60
N GLU A 945 3.75 80.08 -59.53
CA GLU A 945 3.16 81.42 -59.28
C GLU A 945 2.09 81.36 -58.24
N SER A 946 2.24 82.21 -57.30
CA SER A 946 1.36 83.01 -56.53
C SER A 946 -0.17 82.83 -56.65
N GLY A 947 -0.82 82.72 -55.48
CA GLY A 947 -2.24 82.91 -55.18
C GLY A 947 -2.65 82.41 -53.86
#